data_3662a37cbe8f17c704004c874f4dec29
#
_entry.id   3662a37cbe8f17c704004c874f4dec29
#
_cell.length_a   1.000
_cell.length_b   1.000
_cell.length_c   1.000
_cell.angle_alpha   90.00
_cell.angle_beta   90.00
_cell.angle_gamma   90.00
#
_symmetry.space_group_name_H-M   'P 1'
#
loop_
_entity.id
_entity.type
_entity.pdbx_description
1 polymer ?
#
loop_
_entity_poly.entity_id
_entity_poly.type
_entity_poly.pdbx_seq_one_letter_code
_entity_poly.pdbx_strand_id
1 'polypeptide(L)'
;MKHGKLLAGLSLSVLSLALTCPAGGQTIQSAPSQEPASETPAASDADAGNQIVVIGSRVSNRTVSDSPVPIDVISESALQASGTGELNKTLNQLVPSFNFPQPSIADGSDVTRPATLRGLNPDQTLVLLNGKRRHVSALLNINGTVGRGAAAVDMNMIPALAIQRIEVLRDGASSQYGSDAIAGVINVQLKTASSGGRAQVSYGQYVTTLDGVSDFDGLVTSGGQPVLGTADTRYLQANSSGERKARDGGYTTFGVNVGLPVGDGGFFNFTGEYRDRNYTNRQGYDLRPNYIRPTSTTFDARETTFDRLNFRYGDAKTEDFNFLINTSVPLGAAEFYGFFTYGHRDGLSAANFRQQSAATNRDFSTLTPSTVPNSGNFVGLTPDGYLPKIQSNIDDVSATGGVRADIAGFKGDFSLGFGRNELSYRTEDSINVSFGPQSQRSFDAGHLAFSQILANADLARQFDLGLAGPLSFAFGGEYRHEIYQIRPGDPESYQTGPFFTPARATSAANCTVIGGVFANGICSFPGRAAAAGAQGFGGLPASARTDVNRDSFAGYLEFDADLFTGLTATAAGRYEHYSDFGDTLNGKLALRYELARGFALRGSVSNGFRAPSLHQQFFTTTSTNFLAGVPVDVSTVPVSSPVARALGSQPLNPEKSFNLSGGATLNPFRGFNLTVDYFRIKISDRIVLSENLGAAGVGTAAQNAAVQAILTANGFSNVGAARFFINGLDTTTQGVDAVATYRANLGGLGMWNLSAAYNYTQNKIDRRLNNLGPLAQIPGLVLFGRVEGIRFERGQPRTKAVFATDGKIAGIGISARTTRYGSVISPETTAPLGANATSLTALGPDDQRLRPKWITDFSLSYELHSMQLTLGVDNAFDVYPDRRPFGPRPASVGGVYPATYQFLPYSGFSPFGFNGRFLYARAAVNF
;
A
#
# COMPACT_ATOMS: atom_id res chain seq x y z
N MET A 1 -24.13 -12.58 8.61
CA MET A 1 -25.30 -12.93 7.77
C MET A 1 -26.61 -12.20 8.08
N LYS A 2 -26.69 -11.32 9.07
CA LYS A 2 -27.93 -10.56 9.39
C LYS A 2 -27.95 -9.09 8.92
N HIS A 3 -26.84 -8.53 8.51
CA HIS A 3 -26.74 -7.13 8.05
C HIS A 3 -26.90 -6.95 6.53
N GLY A 4 -26.63 -7.97 5.71
CA GLY A 4 -26.74 -7.86 4.24
C GLY A 4 -28.17 -7.72 3.69
N LYS A 5 -29.19 -8.01 4.47
CA LYS A 5 -30.58 -7.88 4.00
C LYS A 5 -31.21 -6.51 4.24
N LEU A 6 -30.60 -5.66 5.09
CA LEU A 6 -31.12 -4.31 5.35
C LEU A 6 -30.66 -3.29 4.29
N LEU A 7 -29.47 -3.51 3.71
CA LEU A 7 -28.89 -2.60 2.70
C LEU A 7 -29.52 -2.78 1.30
N ALA A 8 -29.95 -4.01 0.95
CA ALA A 8 -30.62 -4.26 -0.32
C ALA A 8 -32.01 -3.59 -0.41
N GLY A 9 -32.67 -3.34 0.74
CA GLY A 9 -33.94 -2.64 0.82
C GLY A 9 -33.83 -1.10 0.69
N LEU A 10 -32.69 -0.51 1.11
CA LEU A 10 -32.46 0.93 1.03
C LEU A 10 -32.03 1.38 -0.37
N SER A 11 -31.32 0.55 -1.12
CA SER A 11 -30.86 0.90 -2.47
C SER A 11 -32.01 0.98 -3.50
N LEU A 12 -33.09 0.19 -3.34
CA LEU A 12 -34.25 0.29 -4.24
C LEU A 12 -35.18 1.47 -3.92
N SER A 13 -35.21 1.91 -2.65
CA SER A 13 -36.08 3.02 -2.21
C SER A 13 -35.52 4.40 -2.61
N VAL A 14 -34.20 4.56 -2.69
CA VAL A 14 -33.57 5.81 -3.13
C VAL A 14 -33.70 6.02 -4.64
N LEU A 15 -33.70 4.93 -5.42
CA LEU A 15 -33.88 5.01 -6.88
C LEU A 15 -35.33 5.35 -7.27
N SER A 16 -36.33 4.93 -6.46
CA SER A 16 -37.73 5.28 -6.72
C SER A 16 -38.12 6.70 -6.31
N LEU A 17 -37.37 7.37 -5.40
CA LEU A 17 -37.60 8.77 -5.06
C LEU A 17 -37.09 9.76 -6.12
N ALA A 18 -36.10 9.37 -6.95
CA ALA A 18 -35.57 10.21 -8.01
C ALA A 18 -36.43 10.23 -9.29
N LEU A 19 -37.45 9.35 -9.38
CA LEU A 19 -38.32 9.21 -10.58
C LEU A 19 -39.74 9.80 -10.44
N THR A 20 -40.08 10.36 -9.26
CA THR A 20 -41.45 10.92 -9.04
C THR A 20 -41.38 12.39 -8.58
N CYS A 21 -40.98 13.29 -9.46
CA CYS A 21 -41.35 14.72 -9.34
C CYS A 21 -42.48 15.00 -10.30
N PRO A 22 -43.71 15.40 -9.81
CA PRO A 22 -44.81 15.80 -10.69
C PRO A 22 -44.54 17.21 -11.24
N ALA A 23 -44.68 17.34 -12.54
CA ALA A 23 -44.77 18.64 -13.21
C ALA A 23 -46.10 19.34 -12.86
N GLY A 24 -46.03 20.27 -11.92
CA GLY A 24 -47.15 21.18 -11.63
C GLY A 24 -46.93 22.48 -12.38
N GLY A 25 -47.58 22.67 -13.53
CA GLY A 25 -47.60 23.92 -14.24
C GLY A 25 -48.41 24.96 -13.47
N GLN A 26 -47.80 26.14 -13.19
CA GLN A 26 -48.52 27.39 -12.98
C GLN A 26 -47.96 28.44 -13.93
N THR A 27 -48.85 28.91 -14.79
CA THR A 27 -48.64 30.08 -15.67
C THR A 27 -48.59 31.35 -14.81
N ILE A 28 -47.50 32.09 -14.87
CA ILE A 28 -47.40 33.48 -14.42
C ILE A 28 -46.83 34.32 -15.55
N GLN A 29 -47.47 35.49 -15.73
CA GLN A 29 -47.28 36.49 -16.74
C GLN A 29 -45.87 37.03 -16.89
N SER A 30 -45.52 37.35 -18.12
CA SER A 30 -44.32 38.02 -18.60
C SER A 30 -44.12 39.40 -18.01
N ALA A 31 -42.92 39.67 -17.49
CA ALA A 31 -42.31 40.99 -17.32
C ALA A 31 -40.93 41.00 -17.99
N PRO A 32 -40.34 42.12 -18.35
CA PRO A 32 -39.44 42.24 -19.52
C PRO A 32 -38.05 41.69 -19.30
N SER A 33 -37.49 41.17 -20.37
CA SER A 33 -36.14 40.64 -20.55
C SER A 33 -35.04 41.53 -19.95
N GLN A 34 -34.37 41.00 -18.91
CA GLN A 34 -32.99 41.26 -18.66
C GLN A 34 -32.15 40.17 -19.34
N GLU A 35 -31.10 40.59 -20.05
CA GLU A 35 -30.12 39.67 -20.62
C GLU A 35 -29.63 38.66 -19.58
N PRO A 36 -29.50 37.36 -19.90
CA PRO A 36 -28.95 36.42 -19.01
C PRO A 36 -27.47 36.78 -18.75
N ALA A 37 -27.14 36.99 -17.46
CA ALA A 37 -25.78 37.00 -17.03
C ALA A 37 -25.10 35.73 -17.58
N SER A 38 -24.00 35.91 -18.28
CA SER A 38 -23.21 34.81 -18.84
C SER A 38 -22.98 33.76 -17.79
N GLU A 39 -23.54 32.57 -17.97
CA GLU A 39 -23.10 31.36 -17.26
C GLU A 39 -21.58 31.31 -17.38
N THR A 40 -20.89 31.41 -16.25
CA THR A 40 -19.47 31.11 -16.18
C THR A 40 -19.35 29.67 -16.65
N PRO A 41 -18.68 29.34 -17.76
CA PRO A 41 -18.55 27.97 -18.20
C PRO A 41 -17.94 27.18 -17.05
N ALA A 42 -18.53 26.02 -16.70
CA ALA A 42 -17.89 25.05 -15.85
C ALA A 42 -16.43 24.98 -16.29
N ALA A 43 -15.50 25.14 -15.36
CA ALA A 43 -14.06 25.23 -15.63
C ALA A 43 -13.66 24.06 -16.54
N SER A 44 -13.70 24.29 -17.84
CA SER A 44 -13.11 23.38 -18.81
C SER A 44 -11.65 23.26 -18.43
N ASP A 45 -11.07 22.04 -18.41
CA ASP A 45 -9.66 21.73 -18.19
C ASP A 45 -8.77 22.81 -18.81
N ALA A 46 -8.64 23.94 -18.09
CA ALA A 46 -7.80 25.05 -18.50
C ALA A 46 -6.36 24.55 -18.44
N ASP A 47 -5.51 25.03 -19.33
CA ASP A 47 -4.07 24.73 -19.42
C ASP A 47 -3.51 24.27 -18.10
N ALA A 48 -2.98 23.04 -18.02
CA ALA A 48 -2.47 22.45 -16.77
C ALA A 48 -1.47 23.37 -16.03
N GLY A 49 -0.80 24.27 -16.77
CA GLY A 49 0.08 25.29 -16.22
C GLY A 49 -0.64 26.47 -15.55
N ASN A 50 -1.91 26.71 -15.86
CA ASN A 50 -2.71 27.83 -15.34
C ASN A 50 -3.69 27.39 -14.23
N GLN A 51 -3.67 26.13 -13.80
CA GLN A 51 -4.49 25.67 -12.70
C GLN A 51 -4.00 26.27 -11.37
N ILE A 52 -4.94 26.85 -10.61
CA ILE A 52 -4.65 27.38 -9.28
C ILE A 52 -4.41 26.21 -8.31
N VAL A 53 -3.31 26.28 -7.57
CA VAL A 53 -2.94 25.29 -6.56
C VAL A 53 -3.08 25.87 -5.16
N VAL A 54 -3.38 25.03 -4.18
CA VAL A 54 -3.53 25.42 -2.78
C VAL A 54 -2.44 24.83 -1.87
N ILE A 55 -1.51 24.05 -2.43
CA ILE A 55 -0.36 23.53 -1.69
C ILE A 55 0.96 24.12 -2.20
N GLY A 56 1.98 24.11 -1.35
CA GLY A 56 3.32 24.62 -1.66
C GLY A 56 3.50 26.12 -1.48
N SER A 57 2.43 26.86 -1.27
CA SER A 57 2.40 28.29 -0.91
C SER A 57 1.07 28.62 -0.24
N ARG A 58 1.07 29.57 0.70
CA ARG A 58 -0.16 30.10 1.32
C ARG A 58 -0.68 31.35 0.63
N VAL A 59 -0.07 31.71 -0.49
CA VAL A 59 -0.54 32.80 -1.36
C VAL A 59 -1.72 32.30 -2.19
N SER A 60 -2.83 33.03 -2.17
CA SER A 60 -3.98 32.77 -3.03
C SER A 60 -3.64 33.02 -4.51
N ASN A 61 -4.22 32.19 -5.42
CA ASN A 61 -4.13 32.31 -6.87
C ASN A 61 -2.79 32.01 -7.53
N ARG A 62 -1.85 31.26 -6.90
CA ARG A 62 -0.70 30.73 -7.61
C ARG A 62 -1.09 29.61 -8.55
N THR A 63 -0.49 29.61 -9.73
CA THR A 63 -0.64 28.53 -10.71
C THR A 63 0.51 27.52 -10.60
N VAL A 64 0.36 26.37 -11.24
CA VAL A 64 1.43 25.34 -11.33
C VAL A 64 2.72 25.91 -11.91
N SER A 65 2.60 26.75 -12.96
CA SER A 65 3.76 27.38 -13.63
C SER A 65 4.42 28.47 -12.81
N ASP A 66 3.68 29.13 -11.92
CA ASP A 66 4.20 30.20 -11.07
C ASP A 66 4.72 29.69 -9.72
N SER A 67 4.51 28.41 -9.44
CA SER A 67 4.98 27.80 -8.20
C SER A 67 6.52 27.69 -8.18
N PRO A 68 7.19 28.13 -7.10
CA PRO A 68 8.62 27.93 -6.91
C PRO A 68 9.04 26.47 -6.66
N VAL A 69 8.06 25.58 -6.52
CA VAL A 69 8.24 24.14 -6.28
C VAL A 69 7.40 23.30 -7.26
N PRO A 70 7.82 22.08 -7.61
CA PRO A 70 7.11 21.24 -8.56
C PRO A 70 5.80 20.68 -7.98
N ILE A 71 4.68 20.96 -8.67
CA ILE A 71 3.35 20.48 -8.31
C ILE A 71 2.70 19.85 -9.55
N ASP A 72 2.15 18.64 -9.42
CA ASP A 72 1.28 18.04 -10.42
C ASP A 72 -0.17 18.21 -9.98
N VAL A 73 -1.05 18.51 -10.91
CA VAL A 73 -2.51 18.57 -10.69
C VAL A 73 -3.18 17.51 -11.55
N ILE A 74 -3.96 16.66 -10.90
CA ILE A 74 -4.73 15.59 -11.53
C ILE A 74 -6.18 15.99 -11.46
N SER A 75 -6.79 16.21 -12.63
CA SER A 75 -8.18 16.67 -12.74
C SER A 75 -9.18 15.54 -12.45
N GLU A 76 -10.43 15.90 -12.17
CA GLU A 76 -11.54 14.96 -12.03
C GLU A 76 -11.70 14.09 -13.28
N SER A 77 -11.59 14.67 -14.49
CA SER A 77 -11.70 13.92 -15.75
C SER A 77 -10.64 12.83 -15.89
N ALA A 78 -9.39 13.13 -15.49
CA ALA A 78 -8.30 12.15 -15.49
C ALA A 78 -8.53 11.01 -14.48
N LEU A 79 -9.08 11.32 -13.30
CA LEU A 79 -9.46 10.31 -12.30
C LEU A 79 -10.58 9.41 -12.81
N GLN A 80 -11.57 9.98 -13.49
CA GLN A 80 -12.70 9.23 -14.03
C GLN A 80 -12.36 8.42 -15.29
N ALA A 81 -11.28 8.71 -16.00
CA ALA A 81 -10.83 7.94 -17.15
C ALA A 81 -10.30 6.54 -16.77
N SER A 82 -10.00 6.29 -15.49
CA SER A 82 -9.54 4.98 -15.01
C SER A 82 -10.69 3.96 -14.91
N GLY A 83 -10.43 2.70 -15.25
CA GLY A 83 -11.36 1.58 -15.08
C GLY A 83 -11.58 1.13 -13.63
N THR A 84 -10.82 1.67 -12.69
CA THR A 84 -10.84 1.29 -11.27
C THR A 84 -11.32 2.42 -10.38
N GLY A 85 -11.97 2.08 -9.25
CA GLY A 85 -12.27 3.02 -8.16
C GLY A 85 -11.14 3.11 -7.11
N GLU A 86 -10.03 2.37 -7.28
CA GLU A 86 -8.89 2.42 -6.35
C GLU A 86 -8.01 3.64 -6.65
N LEU A 87 -7.98 4.60 -5.73
CA LEU A 87 -7.23 5.85 -5.91
C LEU A 87 -5.72 5.62 -6.08
N ASN A 88 -5.13 4.72 -5.31
CA ASN A 88 -3.72 4.36 -5.43
C ASN A 88 -3.37 3.78 -6.82
N LYS A 89 -4.25 2.97 -7.40
CA LYS A 89 -4.05 2.42 -8.76
C LYS A 89 -4.13 3.54 -9.81
N THR A 90 -5.08 4.43 -9.66
CA THR A 90 -5.25 5.59 -10.56
C THR A 90 -4.04 6.53 -10.48
N LEU A 91 -3.54 6.84 -9.27
CA LEU A 91 -2.32 7.63 -9.10
C LEU A 91 -1.09 6.95 -9.70
N ASN A 92 -0.97 5.63 -9.56
CA ASN A 92 0.11 4.89 -10.21
C ASN A 92 0.05 4.98 -11.74
N GLN A 93 -1.13 5.12 -12.32
CA GLN A 93 -1.29 5.27 -13.77
C GLN A 93 -0.98 6.69 -14.26
N LEU A 94 -1.20 7.71 -13.44
CA LEU A 94 -1.13 9.12 -13.83
C LEU A 94 0.16 9.82 -13.38
N VAL A 95 0.71 9.46 -12.21
CA VAL A 95 1.90 10.09 -11.62
C VAL A 95 3.13 9.22 -11.84
N PRO A 96 4.12 9.66 -12.64
CA PRO A 96 5.27 8.83 -12.97
C PRO A 96 6.18 8.50 -11.77
N SER A 97 6.26 9.39 -10.78
CA SER A 97 7.03 9.17 -9.54
C SER A 97 6.30 8.33 -8.49
N PHE A 98 5.04 7.94 -8.74
CA PHE A 98 4.24 7.11 -7.85
C PHE A 98 4.35 5.63 -8.22
N ASN A 99 4.49 4.73 -7.25
CA ASN A 99 4.59 3.30 -7.46
C ASN A 99 3.64 2.55 -6.53
N PHE A 100 2.87 1.64 -7.10
CA PHE A 100 1.83 0.88 -6.43
C PHE A 100 1.93 -0.60 -6.79
N PRO A 101 2.85 -1.35 -6.18
CA PRO A 101 2.88 -2.80 -6.31
C PRO A 101 1.65 -3.39 -5.64
N GLN A 102 1.14 -4.48 -6.22
CA GLN A 102 -0.05 -5.17 -5.74
C GLN A 102 0.39 -6.45 -5.01
N PRO A 103 0.64 -6.40 -3.68
CA PRO A 103 1.06 -7.56 -2.93
C PRO A 103 -0.06 -8.59 -2.87
N SER A 104 0.31 -9.86 -2.78
CA SER A 104 -0.58 -10.98 -2.55
C SER A 104 -0.02 -11.84 -1.43
N ILE A 105 -0.87 -12.44 -0.60
CA ILE A 105 -0.47 -13.24 0.56
C ILE A 105 0.40 -12.40 1.52
N ALA A 106 -0.12 -11.28 1.99
CA ALA A 106 0.64 -10.27 2.71
C ALA A 106 -0.06 -9.72 3.98
N ASP A 107 -0.83 -10.54 4.68
CA ASP A 107 -1.39 -10.31 6.03
C ASP A 107 -2.02 -8.93 6.21
N GLY A 108 -2.99 -8.57 5.36
CA GLY A 108 -3.70 -7.29 5.38
C GLY A 108 -3.06 -6.19 4.50
N SER A 109 -1.75 -6.26 4.21
CA SER A 109 -1.13 -5.34 3.24
C SER A 109 -1.64 -5.55 1.81
N ASP A 110 -2.20 -6.71 1.50
CA ASP A 110 -2.89 -7.04 0.24
C ASP A 110 -4.32 -6.48 0.18
N VAL A 111 -4.85 -6.03 1.31
CA VAL A 111 -6.15 -5.35 1.44
C VAL A 111 -5.99 -3.83 1.44
N THR A 112 -5.05 -3.27 2.24
CA THR A 112 -4.80 -1.82 2.34
C THR A 112 -3.96 -1.27 1.19
N ARG A 113 -3.02 -2.07 0.65
CA ARG A 113 -2.22 -1.79 -0.54
C ARG A 113 -1.46 -0.46 -0.47
N PRO A 114 -0.37 -0.39 0.30
CA PRO A 114 0.43 0.83 0.43
C PRO A 114 1.12 1.20 -0.87
N ALA A 115 1.26 2.50 -1.11
CA ALA A 115 1.91 3.07 -2.27
C ALA A 115 3.12 3.92 -1.88
N THR A 116 4.03 4.18 -2.81
CA THR A 116 5.24 4.95 -2.58
C THR A 116 5.35 6.12 -3.56
N LEU A 117 5.92 7.23 -3.10
CA LEU A 117 6.29 8.38 -3.93
C LEU A 117 7.80 8.46 -4.00
N ARG A 118 8.37 8.60 -5.22
CA ARG A 118 9.83 8.67 -5.45
C ARG A 118 10.62 7.50 -4.84
N GLY A 119 9.96 6.35 -4.68
CA GLY A 119 10.58 5.16 -4.10
C GLY A 119 10.85 5.23 -2.60
N LEU A 120 10.35 6.26 -1.92
CA LEU A 120 10.41 6.41 -0.47
C LEU A 120 9.23 5.69 0.20
N ASN A 121 9.35 5.39 1.49
CA ASN A 121 8.29 4.67 2.22
C ASN A 121 6.97 5.44 2.22
N PRO A 122 5.82 4.76 2.28
CA PRO A 122 4.50 5.39 2.30
C PRO A 122 4.32 6.42 3.40
N ASP A 123 4.90 6.19 4.58
CA ASP A 123 4.87 7.08 5.76
C ASP A 123 5.84 8.28 5.68
N GLN A 124 6.57 8.42 4.56
CA GLN A 124 7.40 9.59 4.24
C GLN A 124 6.69 10.52 3.23
N THR A 125 5.42 10.25 2.91
CA THR A 125 4.56 11.07 2.07
C THR A 125 3.36 11.53 2.87
N LEU A 126 3.20 12.84 3.03
CA LEU A 126 2.06 13.41 3.75
C LEU A 126 0.81 13.40 2.85
N VAL A 127 -0.31 12.96 3.39
CA VAL A 127 -1.61 13.05 2.71
C VAL A 127 -2.50 14.07 3.43
N LEU A 128 -3.05 14.99 2.65
CA LEU A 128 -3.99 16.02 3.11
C LEU A 128 -5.36 15.81 2.45
N LEU A 129 -6.41 16.17 3.15
CA LEU A 129 -7.77 16.31 2.64
C LEU A 129 -8.22 17.76 2.83
N ASN A 130 -8.52 18.46 1.75
CA ASN A 130 -8.79 19.92 1.76
C ASN A 130 -7.72 20.72 2.52
N GLY A 131 -6.44 20.35 2.40
CA GLY A 131 -5.32 21.01 3.07
C GLY A 131 -5.10 20.62 4.54
N LYS A 132 -5.94 19.80 5.15
CA LYS A 132 -5.80 19.31 6.54
C LYS A 132 -5.26 17.88 6.55
N ARG A 133 -4.35 17.59 7.51
CA ARG A 133 -3.67 16.28 7.63
C ARG A 133 -4.65 15.13 7.83
N ARG A 134 -4.52 14.08 7.01
CA ARG A 134 -5.23 12.81 7.15
C ARG A 134 -4.48 11.90 8.12
N HIS A 135 -5.21 11.18 8.97
CA HIS A 135 -4.63 10.14 9.84
C HIS A 135 -4.16 8.92 9.05
N VAL A 136 -3.23 8.17 9.64
CA VAL A 136 -2.72 6.92 9.05
C VAL A 136 -3.60 5.73 9.39
N SER A 137 -3.45 4.63 8.65
CA SER A 137 -4.07 3.34 8.93
C SER A 137 -3.50 2.74 10.21
N ALA A 138 -4.29 1.94 10.92
CA ALA A 138 -3.85 1.16 12.09
C ALA A 138 -2.85 0.06 11.72
N LEU A 139 -2.80 -0.35 10.45
CA LEU A 139 -1.93 -1.41 9.96
C LEU A 139 -0.47 -0.96 9.82
N LEU A 140 0.43 -1.69 10.46
CA LEU A 140 1.86 -1.65 10.17
C LEU A 140 2.20 -2.72 9.13
N ASN A 141 2.77 -2.33 7.99
CA ASN A 141 3.17 -3.26 6.94
C ASN A 141 4.46 -3.99 7.32
N ILE A 142 4.39 -5.22 7.79
CA ILE A 142 5.55 -5.98 8.30
C ILE A 142 6.03 -7.11 7.42
N ASN A 143 5.18 -7.62 6.51
CA ASN A 143 5.55 -8.68 5.60
C ASN A 143 6.17 -8.14 4.32
N GLY A 144 6.81 -9.01 3.53
CA GLY A 144 7.67 -8.66 2.40
C GLY A 144 7.01 -7.86 1.27
N THR A 145 6.44 -6.70 1.61
CA THR A 145 5.86 -5.73 0.68
C THR A 145 6.75 -4.52 0.51
N VAL A 146 6.50 -3.72 -0.52
CA VAL A 146 7.06 -2.37 -0.63
C VAL A 146 6.51 -1.54 0.52
N GLY A 147 7.37 -0.79 1.19
CA GLY A 147 7.00 -0.04 2.39
C GLY A 147 6.98 -0.87 3.68
N ARG A 148 7.71 -2.00 3.72
CA ARG A 148 7.88 -2.80 4.93
C ARG A 148 8.37 -1.93 6.10
N GLY A 149 7.65 -1.97 7.21
CA GLY A 149 7.90 -1.17 8.40
C GLY A 149 7.19 0.19 8.42
N ALA A 150 6.33 0.50 7.43
CA ALA A 150 5.61 1.76 7.36
C ALA A 150 4.12 1.59 7.72
N ALA A 151 3.53 2.63 8.33
CA ALA A 151 2.09 2.81 8.47
C ALA A 151 1.64 3.89 7.48
N ALA A 152 0.85 3.53 6.48
CA ALA A 152 0.42 4.42 5.40
C ALA A 152 -0.98 4.98 5.64
N VAL A 153 -1.29 6.13 5.03
CA VAL A 153 -2.68 6.57 4.88
C VAL A 153 -3.40 5.65 3.88
N ASP A 154 -4.57 5.13 4.22
CA ASP A 154 -5.41 4.40 3.27
C ASP A 154 -6.22 5.39 2.41
N MET A 155 -5.64 5.78 1.28
CA MET A 155 -6.30 6.70 0.34
C MET A 155 -7.51 6.04 -0.36
N ASN A 156 -7.62 4.72 -0.39
CA ASN A 156 -8.75 4.03 -0.99
C ASN A 156 -10.04 4.13 -0.15
N MET A 157 -9.95 4.66 1.08
CA MET A 157 -11.13 5.04 1.90
C MET A 157 -11.73 6.39 1.48
N ILE A 158 -11.12 7.11 0.53
CA ILE A 158 -11.68 8.36 -0.02
C ILE A 158 -12.38 8.02 -1.33
N PRO A 159 -13.73 8.23 -1.43
CA PRO A 159 -14.46 7.91 -2.65
C PRO A 159 -13.99 8.81 -3.81
N ALA A 160 -13.59 8.18 -4.92
CA ALA A 160 -13.07 8.90 -6.08
C ALA A 160 -14.06 9.93 -6.65
N LEU A 161 -15.37 9.66 -6.53
CA LEU A 161 -16.43 10.54 -7.01
C LEU A 161 -16.55 11.85 -6.19
N ALA A 162 -16.03 11.89 -4.96
CA ALA A 162 -15.99 13.10 -4.13
C ALA A 162 -14.87 14.07 -4.50
N ILE A 163 -13.91 13.61 -5.32
CA ILE A 163 -12.67 14.34 -5.57
C ILE A 163 -12.85 15.30 -6.75
N GLN A 164 -12.54 16.58 -6.55
CA GLN A 164 -12.48 17.58 -7.58
C GLN A 164 -11.13 17.54 -8.33
N ARG A 165 -10.03 17.43 -7.57
CA ARG A 165 -8.67 17.26 -8.09
C ARG A 165 -7.72 16.73 -7.01
N ILE A 166 -6.59 16.24 -7.43
CA ILE A 166 -5.48 15.87 -6.53
C ILE A 166 -4.27 16.71 -6.91
N GLU A 167 -3.64 17.30 -5.92
CA GLU A 167 -2.41 18.05 -6.05
C GLU A 167 -1.26 17.22 -5.44
N VAL A 168 -0.19 17.01 -6.20
CA VAL A 168 0.99 16.26 -5.75
C VAL A 168 2.18 17.21 -5.72
N LEU A 169 2.53 17.69 -4.54
CA LEU A 169 3.74 18.48 -4.32
C LEU A 169 4.94 17.54 -4.25
N ARG A 170 5.84 17.61 -5.21
CA ARG A 170 7.04 16.81 -5.33
C ARG A 170 8.27 17.53 -4.78
N ASP A 171 8.19 17.97 -3.52
CA ASP A 171 9.28 18.66 -2.82
C ASP A 171 9.18 18.43 -1.32
N GLY A 172 10.30 18.55 -0.59
CA GLY A 172 10.27 18.53 0.87
C GLY A 172 9.49 19.72 1.42
N ALA A 173 8.54 19.47 2.30
CA ALA A 173 7.61 20.47 2.80
C ALA A 173 7.37 20.38 4.32
N SER A 174 8.29 19.78 5.08
CA SER A 174 8.15 19.66 6.54
C SER A 174 8.11 20.99 7.26
N SER A 175 8.74 22.04 6.72
CA SER A 175 8.65 23.41 7.28
C SER A 175 7.26 24.06 7.12
N GLN A 176 6.45 23.58 6.18
CA GLN A 176 5.10 24.08 5.90
C GLN A 176 4.02 23.22 6.54
N TYR A 177 4.19 21.89 6.50
CA TYR A 177 3.16 20.90 6.86
C TYR A 177 3.58 19.96 8.01
N GLY A 178 4.80 20.07 8.53
CA GLY A 178 5.31 19.26 9.63
C GLY A 178 5.84 17.89 9.22
N SER A 179 5.90 16.98 10.18
CA SER A 179 6.38 15.60 10.02
C SER A 179 5.79 14.90 8.80
N ASP A 180 6.52 13.96 8.22
CA ASP A 180 6.12 13.03 7.14
C ASP A 180 6.16 13.61 5.72
N ALA A 181 6.30 14.95 5.55
CA ALA A 181 6.40 15.61 4.25
C ALA A 181 7.84 15.58 3.68
N ILE A 182 8.48 14.40 3.66
CA ILE A 182 9.86 14.21 3.16
C ILE A 182 9.89 13.95 1.65
N ALA A 183 9.09 12.98 1.18
CA ALA A 183 8.99 12.62 -0.25
C ALA A 183 8.17 13.63 -1.04
N GLY A 184 7.19 14.23 -0.38
CA GLY A 184 6.25 15.19 -0.91
C GLY A 184 4.93 15.20 -0.14
N VAL A 185 3.94 15.90 -0.72
CA VAL A 185 2.59 16.02 -0.16
C VAL A 185 1.57 15.68 -1.23
N ILE A 186 0.59 14.85 -0.88
CA ILE A 186 -0.58 14.57 -1.72
C ILE A 186 -1.79 15.25 -1.08
N ASN A 187 -2.37 16.23 -1.75
CA ASN A 187 -3.53 16.94 -1.26
C ASN A 187 -4.76 16.60 -2.11
N VAL A 188 -5.76 15.99 -1.48
CA VAL A 188 -7.04 15.65 -2.10
C VAL A 188 -8.02 16.80 -1.88
N GLN A 189 -8.38 17.48 -2.96
CA GLN A 189 -9.38 18.54 -2.96
C GLN A 189 -10.77 17.96 -3.25
N LEU A 190 -11.71 18.22 -2.37
CA LEU A 190 -13.08 17.73 -2.47
C LEU A 190 -13.96 18.64 -3.32
N LYS A 191 -15.02 18.08 -3.91
CA LYS A 191 -16.03 18.80 -4.63
C LYS A 191 -16.75 19.80 -3.75
N THR A 192 -17.03 20.97 -4.33
CA THR A 192 -17.72 22.09 -3.68
C THR A 192 -19.00 22.47 -4.41
N ALA A 193 -19.50 21.63 -5.32
CA ALA A 193 -20.75 21.87 -6.04
C ALA A 193 -21.91 22.10 -5.07
N SER A 194 -22.67 23.18 -5.29
CA SER A 194 -23.86 23.58 -4.52
C SER A 194 -25.17 23.17 -5.21
N SER A 195 -25.10 22.53 -6.38
CA SER A 195 -26.28 22.05 -7.11
C SER A 195 -25.90 20.92 -8.05
N GLY A 196 -26.90 20.18 -8.50
CA GLY A 196 -26.71 19.07 -9.40
C GLY A 196 -26.06 17.87 -8.75
N GLY A 197 -25.73 16.88 -9.57
CA GLY A 197 -25.11 15.66 -9.07
C GLY A 197 -24.71 14.71 -10.18
N ARG A 198 -24.06 13.62 -9.77
CA ARG A 198 -23.67 12.52 -10.64
C ARG A 198 -23.95 11.20 -9.95
N ALA A 199 -24.67 10.31 -10.61
CA ALA A 199 -24.78 8.91 -10.22
C ALA A 199 -24.08 8.02 -11.25
N GLN A 200 -23.36 7.00 -10.81
CA GLN A 200 -22.66 6.10 -11.73
C GLN A 200 -22.69 4.66 -11.24
N VAL A 201 -22.68 3.75 -12.18
CA VAL A 201 -22.44 2.33 -11.97
C VAL A 201 -21.36 1.86 -12.92
N SER A 202 -20.45 1.05 -12.46
CA SER A 202 -19.44 0.40 -13.30
C SER A 202 -19.31 -1.07 -12.95
N TYR A 203 -19.03 -1.87 -13.99
CA TYR A 203 -18.66 -3.27 -13.85
C TYR A 203 -17.44 -3.55 -14.71
N GLY A 204 -16.51 -4.32 -14.18
CA GLY A 204 -15.35 -4.81 -14.91
C GLY A 204 -14.93 -6.18 -14.46
N GLN A 205 -14.13 -6.86 -15.28
CA GLN A 205 -13.62 -8.20 -15.00
C GLN A 205 -12.29 -8.44 -15.71
N TYR A 206 -11.42 -9.20 -15.08
CA TYR A 206 -10.23 -9.71 -15.78
C TYR A 206 -10.61 -10.82 -16.75
N VAL A 207 -10.15 -10.70 -18.00
CA VAL A 207 -10.26 -11.70 -19.05
C VAL A 207 -8.88 -11.85 -19.68
N THR A 208 -8.17 -12.91 -19.30
CA THR A 208 -6.72 -12.98 -19.48
C THR A 208 -6.24 -14.40 -19.73
N THR A 209 -5.08 -14.51 -20.39
CA THR A 209 -4.31 -15.76 -20.55
C THR A 209 -2.98 -15.59 -19.82
N LEU A 210 -2.67 -16.49 -18.86
CA LEU A 210 -1.50 -16.37 -18.01
C LEU A 210 -0.23 -16.72 -18.80
N ASP A 211 0.59 -15.71 -19.10
CA ASP A 211 1.83 -15.85 -19.89
C ASP A 211 2.78 -16.88 -19.27
N GLY A 212 3.09 -17.94 -20.03
CA GLY A 212 3.97 -19.04 -19.66
C GLY A 212 3.43 -19.99 -18.56
N VAL A 213 2.16 -19.92 -18.18
CA VAL A 213 1.53 -20.84 -17.22
C VAL A 213 0.69 -21.86 -17.97
N SER A 214 1.15 -23.12 -17.98
CA SER A 214 0.44 -24.20 -18.67
C SER A 214 -0.91 -24.51 -18.04
N ASP A 215 -1.89 -24.86 -18.85
CA ASP A 215 -3.15 -25.42 -18.41
C ASP A 215 -2.96 -26.90 -17.98
N PHE A 216 -3.93 -27.47 -17.28
CA PHE A 216 -3.83 -28.79 -16.65
C PHE A 216 -4.90 -29.74 -17.19
N ASP A 217 -4.47 -30.81 -17.86
CA ASP A 217 -5.34 -31.86 -18.43
C ASP A 217 -5.28 -33.17 -17.63
N GLY A 218 -4.77 -33.10 -16.39
CA GLY A 218 -4.62 -34.27 -15.53
C GLY A 218 -3.16 -34.69 -15.31
N LEU A 219 -2.95 -35.64 -14.40
CA LEU A 219 -1.62 -36.17 -14.10
C LEU A 219 -1.25 -37.27 -15.13
N VAL A 220 0.06 -37.35 -15.43
CA VAL A 220 0.62 -38.50 -16.11
C VAL A 220 0.63 -39.67 -15.14
N THR A 221 0.09 -40.83 -15.57
CA THR A 221 0.04 -42.05 -14.75
C THR A 221 0.75 -43.23 -15.43
N SER A 222 1.34 -44.10 -14.64
CA SER A 222 1.90 -45.38 -15.05
C SER A 222 1.43 -46.45 -14.09
N GLY A 223 0.80 -47.53 -14.59
CA GLY A 223 0.19 -48.54 -13.75
C GLY A 223 -0.89 -48.02 -12.79
N GLY A 224 -1.59 -46.93 -13.19
CA GLY A 224 -2.61 -46.28 -12.38
C GLY A 224 -2.07 -45.37 -11.28
N GLN A 225 -0.76 -45.18 -11.16
CA GLN A 225 -0.10 -44.32 -10.19
C GLN A 225 0.43 -43.04 -10.86
N PRO A 226 0.34 -41.86 -10.23
CA PRO A 226 1.01 -40.66 -10.71
C PRO A 226 2.53 -40.86 -10.84
N VAL A 227 3.13 -40.17 -11.80
CA VAL A 227 4.57 -40.24 -12.06
C VAL A 227 5.25 -38.96 -11.61
N LEU A 228 6.44 -39.07 -10.98
CA LEU A 228 7.26 -37.91 -10.63
C LEU A 228 7.98 -37.33 -11.86
N GLY A 229 8.24 -36.05 -11.81
CA GLY A 229 9.06 -35.39 -12.80
C GLY A 229 10.47 -35.95 -12.87
N THR A 230 10.99 -36.17 -14.08
CA THR A 230 12.35 -36.67 -14.28
C THR A 230 13.41 -35.61 -13.99
N ALA A 231 13.12 -34.36 -14.33
CA ALA A 231 14.05 -33.24 -14.09
C ALA A 231 13.95 -32.69 -12.66
N ASP A 232 12.80 -32.83 -12.01
CA ASP A 232 12.56 -32.39 -10.65
C ASP A 232 11.56 -33.30 -9.95
N THR A 233 12.05 -34.19 -9.12
CA THR A 233 11.26 -35.18 -8.40
C THR A 233 10.40 -34.63 -7.27
N ARG A 234 10.41 -33.31 -7.04
CA ARG A 234 9.51 -32.65 -6.08
C ARG A 234 8.08 -32.52 -6.63
N TYR A 235 7.89 -32.69 -7.95
CA TYR A 235 6.62 -32.50 -8.64
C TYR A 235 6.14 -33.77 -9.33
N LEU A 236 4.82 -33.87 -9.45
CA LEU A 236 4.16 -34.86 -10.30
C LEU A 236 4.20 -34.36 -11.76
N GLN A 237 4.27 -35.29 -12.70
CA GLN A 237 4.11 -34.96 -14.11
C GLN A 237 2.65 -34.69 -14.45
N ALA A 238 2.42 -33.67 -15.25
CA ALA A 238 1.09 -33.31 -15.73
C ALA A 238 1.04 -33.27 -17.25
N ASN A 239 -0.10 -33.64 -17.80
CA ASN A 239 -0.48 -33.31 -19.16
C ASN A 239 -1.00 -31.87 -19.22
N SER A 240 -0.71 -31.16 -20.29
CA SER A 240 -1.15 -29.77 -20.46
C SER A 240 -1.45 -29.44 -21.91
N SER A 241 -2.49 -28.65 -22.17
CA SER A 241 -2.88 -28.15 -23.48
C SER A 241 -2.95 -26.63 -23.49
N GLY A 242 -1.87 -25.98 -23.94
CA GLY A 242 -1.82 -24.52 -24.04
C GLY A 242 -1.58 -23.80 -22.71
N GLU A 243 -1.95 -22.53 -22.66
CA GLU A 243 -1.79 -21.67 -21.50
C GLU A 243 -3.09 -21.51 -20.71
N ARG A 244 -2.96 -21.40 -19.38
CA ARG A 244 -4.09 -21.25 -18.48
C ARG A 244 -4.82 -19.92 -18.72
N LYS A 245 -6.13 -20.00 -18.92
CA LYS A 245 -7.02 -18.84 -19.04
C LYS A 245 -7.70 -18.57 -17.71
N ALA A 246 -7.93 -17.28 -17.42
CA ALA A 246 -8.67 -16.87 -16.23
C ALA A 246 -9.73 -15.81 -16.60
N ARG A 247 -10.89 -15.94 -15.97
CA ARG A 247 -11.97 -14.97 -15.99
C ARG A 247 -12.49 -14.80 -14.57
N ASP A 248 -11.97 -13.79 -13.87
CA ASP A 248 -12.20 -13.59 -12.44
C ASP A 248 -12.05 -12.10 -12.04
N GLY A 249 -12.06 -11.81 -10.75
CA GLY A 249 -11.86 -10.47 -10.25
C GLY A 249 -12.95 -9.50 -10.70
N GLY A 250 -14.21 -9.97 -10.76
CA GLY A 250 -15.36 -9.10 -11.01
C GLY A 250 -15.35 -7.93 -10.05
N TYR A 251 -15.49 -6.70 -10.58
CA TYR A 251 -15.40 -5.45 -9.83
C TYR A 251 -16.59 -4.57 -10.16
N THR A 252 -17.47 -4.38 -9.18
CA THR A 252 -18.67 -3.53 -9.29
C THR A 252 -18.46 -2.28 -8.45
N THR A 253 -18.78 -1.12 -9.01
CA THR A 253 -18.83 0.14 -8.26
C THR A 253 -20.16 0.81 -8.51
N PHE A 254 -20.79 1.26 -7.44
CA PHE A 254 -21.92 2.16 -7.48
C PHE A 254 -21.57 3.42 -6.69
N GLY A 255 -21.81 4.60 -7.26
CA GLY A 255 -21.50 5.86 -6.60
C GLY A 255 -22.49 6.95 -6.93
N VAL A 256 -22.70 7.82 -5.97
CA VAL A 256 -23.54 9.04 -6.11
C VAL A 256 -22.84 10.21 -5.44
N ASN A 257 -22.81 11.35 -6.12
CA ASN A 257 -22.39 12.65 -5.57
C ASN A 257 -23.51 13.67 -5.85
N VAL A 258 -23.86 14.45 -4.83
CA VAL A 258 -24.95 15.46 -4.92
C VAL A 258 -24.49 16.75 -4.24
N GLY A 259 -24.63 17.87 -4.92
CA GLY A 259 -24.47 19.21 -4.38
C GLY A 259 -25.82 19.84 -4.02
N LEU A 260 -25.87 20.46 -2.87
CA LEU A 260 -27.05 21.20 -2.39
C LEU A 260 -26.59 22.60 -1.93
N PRO A 261 -27.36 23.68 -2.23
CA PRO A 261 -27.05 25.01 -1.73
C PRO A 261 -27.37 25.11 -0.23
N VAL A 262 -26.57 25.89 0.50
CA VAL A 262 -26.79 26.22 1.92
C VAL A 262 -26.66 27.70 2.11
N GLY A 263 -27.78 28.40 2.39
CA GLY A 263 -27.80 29.84 2.48
C GLY A 263 -27.32 30.54 1.19
N ASP A 264 -26.85 31.76 1.31
CA ASP A 264 -26.30 32.54 0.18
C ASP A 264 -24.81 32.23 0.01
N GLY A 265 -24.48 31.43 -1.01
CA GLY A 265 -23.11 31.11 -1.39
C GLY A 265 -22.45 29.93 -0.65
N GLY A 266 -23.17 29.25 0.24
CA GLY A 266 -22.71 28.01 0.86
C GLY A 266 -23.09 26.77 0.07
N PHE A 267 -22.48 25.64 0.43
CA PHE A 267 -22.74 24.35 -0.19
C PHE A 267 -22.72 23.21 0.83
N PHE A 268 -23.46 22.17 0.49
CA PHE A 268 -23.39 20.85 1.10
C PHE A 268 -23.21 19.82 -0.01
N ASN A 269 -22.07 19.19 -0.08
CA ASN A 269 -21.74 18.17 -1.07
C ASN A 269 -21.63 16.81 -0.39
N PHE A 270 -22.42 15.88 -0.87
CA PHE A 270 -22.53 14.52 -0.35
C PHE A 270 -22.04 13.51 -1.38
N THR A 271 -21.28 12.51 -0.95
CA THR A 271 -20.87 11.37 -1.79
C THR A 271 -21.08 10.07 -1.04
N GLY A 272 -21.72 9.11 -1.70
CA GLY A 272 -21.78 7.71 -1.28
C GLY A 272 -21.19 6.81 -2.36
N GLU A 273 -20.41 5.81 -1.97
CA GLU A 273 -19.80 4.87 -2.89
C GLU A 273 -19.78 3.46 -2.28
N TYR A 274 -20.23 2.48 -3.06
CA TYR A 274 -20.14 1.06 -2.77
C TYR A 274 -19.26 0.40 -3.82
N ARG A 275 -18.32 -0.47 -3.40
CA ARG A 275 -17.44 -1.24 -4.27
C ARG A 275 -17.40 -2.68 -3.80
N ASP A 276 -17.60 -3.60 -4.73
CA ASP A 276 -17.41 -5.05 -4.53
C ASP A 276 -16.40 -5.57 -5.54
N ARG A 277 -15.30 -6.10 -5.05
CA ARG A 277 -14.23 -6.71 -5.84
C ARG A 277 -14.04 -8.15 -5.44
N ASN A 278 -14.26 -9.07 -6.34
CA ASN A 278 -13.90 -10.47 -6.14
C ASN A 278 -12.38 -10.68 -6.24
N TYR A 279 -11.87 -11.75 -5.61
CA TYR A 279 -10.46 -12.11 -5.71
C TYR A 279 -10.07 -12.50 -7.13
N THR A 280 -8.77 -12.34 -7.44
CA THR A 280 -8.16 -12.92 -8.64
C THR A 280 -7.28 -14.10 -8.27
N ASN A 281 -7.09 -15.04 -9.21
CA ASN A 281 -6.19 -16.16 -9.00
C ASN A 281 -5.26 -16.37 -10.20
N ARG A 282 -3.99 -16.02 -10.03
CA ARG A 282 -2.90 -16.14 -11.01
C ARG A 282 -1.92 -17.26 -10.67
N GLN A 283 -2.35 -18.18 -9.83
CA GLN A 283 -1.63 -19.40 -9.50
C GLN A 283 -1.47 -20.29 -10.75
N GLY A 284 -0.34 -21.01 -10.86
CA GLY A 284 -0.24 -22.22 -11.67
C GLY A 284 -0.74 -23.42 -10.86
N TYR A 285 -0.92 -24.57 -11.52
CA TYR A 285 -1.34 -25.80 -10.81
C TYR A 285 -0.23 -26.30 -9.90
N ASP A 286 -0.55 -26.57 -8.62
CA ASP A 286 0.39 -27.09 -7.61
C ASP A 286 0.64 -28.59 -7.86
N LEU A 287 1.74 -28.89 -8.51
CA LEU A 287 2.13 -30.26 -8.86
C LEU A 287 2.89 -31.00 -7.74
N ARG A 288 3.07 -30.42 -6.57
CA ARG A 288 3.64 -31.13 -5.41
C ARG A 288 2.67 -32.23 -4.96
N PRO A 289 3.16 -33.41 -4.54
CA PRO A 289 2.32 -34.39 -3.88
C PRO A 289 1.65 -33.78 -2.65
N ASN A 290 0.32 -33.82 -2.60
CA ASN A 290 -0.46 -33.27 -1.48
C ASN A 290 -0.54 -34.24 -0.30
N TYR A 291 -0.63 -35.52 -0.61
CA TYR A 291 -0.86 -36.56 0.39
C TYR A 291 0.43 -37.29 0.79
N ILE A 292 0.40 -37.90 1.98
CA ILE A 292 1.46 -38.80 2.41
C ILE A 292 1.49 -39.99 1.48
N ARG A 293 2.68 -40.34 1.04
CA ARG A 293 2.89 -41.55 0.22
C ARG A 293 2.77 -42.82 1.07
N PRO A 294 1.93 -43.79 0.68
CA PRO A 294 1.85 -45.08 1.35
C PRO A 294 3.18 -45.86 1.35
N THR A 295 3.95 -45.72 0.27
CA THR A 295 5.32 -46.24 0.15
C THR A 295 6.21 -45.21 -0.57
N SER A 296 7.51 -45.51 -0.69
CA SER A 296 8.42 -44.64 -1.46
C SER A 296 8.06 -44.52 -2.96
N THR A 297 7.32 -45.51 -3.48
CA THR A 297 6.98 -45.64 -4.93
C THR A 297 5.49 -45.48 -5.24
N THR A 298 4.61 -45.49 -4.23
CA THR A 298 3.15 -45.36 -4.44
C THR A 298 2.62 -44.05 -3.88
N PHE A 299 1.59 -43.54 -4.55
CA PHE A 299 0.88 -42.32 -4.16
C PHE A 299 -0.51 -42.66 -3.62
N ASP A 300 -1.09 -41.78 -2.85
CA ASP A 300 -2.50 -41.82 -2.49
C ASP A 300 -3.36 -41.67 -3.75
N ALA A 301 -4.41 -42.47 -3.88
CA ALA A 301 -5.30 -42.41 -5.07
C ALA A 301 -5.93 -41.06 -5.29
N ARG A 302 -6.15 -40.28 -4.21
CA ARG A 302 -6.71 -38.90 -4.26
C ARG A 302 -5.82 -37.91 -5.00
N GLU A 303 -4.52 -38.17 -5.21
CA GLU A 303 -3.64 -37.30 -5.99
C GLU A 303 -4.19 -37.05 -7.41
N THR A 304 -4.89 -38.00 -8.00
CA THR A 304 -5.43 -37.89 -9.36
C THR A 304 -6.69 -37.03 -9.47
N THR A 305 -7.40 -36.82 -8.35
CA THR A 305 -8.65 -36.08 -8.29
C THR A 305 -8.54 -34.78 -7.48
N PHE A 306 -7.37 -34.53 -6.86
CA PHE A 306 -7.13 -33.35 -6.04
C PHE A 306 -7.14 -32.07 -6.89
N ASP A 307 -7.88 -31.05 -6.42
CA ASP A 307 -7.87 -29.72 -7.02
C ASP A 307 -6.52 -29.03 -6.77
N ARG A 308 -5.77 -28.82 -7.85
CA ARG A 308 -4.42 -28.25 -7.80
C ARG A 308 -4.40 -26.71 -7.91
N LEU A 309 -5.56 -26.07 -8.00
CA LEU A 309 -5.71 -24.62 -7.84
C LEU A 309 -6.05 -24.27 -6.39
N ASN A 310 -5.21 -24.71 -5.49
CA ASN A 310 -5.40 -24.75 -4.03
C ASN A 310 -4.91 -23.49 -3.29
N PHE A 311 -4.42 -22.46 -4.02
CA PHE A 311 -4.07 -21.14 -3.48
C PHE A 311 -5.02 -20.06 -4.00
N ARG A 312 -4.95 -18.86 -3.42
CA ARG A 312 -5.46 -17.62 -3.98
C ARG A 312 -4.29 -16.67 -4.15
N TYR A 313 -3.80 -16.54 -5.38
CA TYR A 313 -2.64 -15.72 -5.71
C TYR A 313 -3.03 -14.60 -6.66
N GLY A 314 -3.16 -13.38 -6.13
CA GLY A 314 -3.64 -12.21 -6.84
C GLY A 314 -4.25 -11.19 -5.89
N ASP A 315 -5.21 -10.43 -6.36
CA ASP A 315 -5.94 -9.46 -5.55
C ASP A 315 -6.84 -10.16 -4.53
N ALA A 316 -6.90 -9.62 -3.32
CA ALA A 316 -7.84 -10.04 -2.29
C ALA A 316 -9.28 -9.66 -2.67
N LYS A 317 -10.27 -10.41 -2.14
CA LYS A 317 -11.67 -9.94 -2.18
C LYS A 317 -11.81 -8.75 -1.24
N THR A 318 -12.49 -7.69 -1.69
CA THR A 318 -12.89 -6.57 -0.83
C THR A 318 -14.30 -6.12 -1.13
N GLU A 319 -15.01 -5.75 -0.07
CA GLU A 319 -16.30 -5.08 -0.14
C GLU A 319 -16.16 -3.77 0.64
N ASP A 320 -16.34 -2.63 -0.05
CA ASP A 320 -16.13 -1.31 0.52
C ASP A 320 -17.44 -0.51 0.50
N PHE A 321 -17.69 0.21 1.58
CA PHE A 321 -18.70 1.24 1.66
C PHE A 321 -18.04 2.55 2.12
N ASN A 322 -18.11 3.60 1.30
CA ASN A 322 -17.52 4.89 1.62
C ASN A 322 -18.58 5.99 1.56
N PHE A 323 -18.52 6.86 2.53
CA PHE A 323 -19.42 8.00 2.68
C PHE A 323 -18.61 9.26 2.95
N LEU A 324 -18.93 10.36 2.29
CA LEU A 324 -18.22 11.62 2.45
C LEU A 324 -19.18 12.82 2.38
N ILE A 325 -18.99 13.76 3.27
CA ILE A 325 -19.63 15.10 3.26
C ILE A 325 -18.52 16.14 3.17
N ASN A 326 -18.74 17.17 2.35
CA ASN A 326 -17.96 18.40 2.31
C ASN A 326 -18.93 19.58 2.32
N THR A 327 -18.75 20.54 3.22
CA THR A 327 -19.67 21.66 3.38
C THR A 327 -18.96 22.97 3.70
N SER A 328 -19.52 24.05 3.26
CA SER A 328 -19.17 25.42 3.66
C SER A 328 -20.43 26.23 3.82
N VAL A 329 -20.49 27.03 4.89
CA VAL A 329 -21.62 27.89 5.23
C VAL A 329 -21.13 29.30 5.56
N PRO A 330 -21.46 30.32 4.76
CA PRO A 330 -21.18 31.72 5.10
C PRO A 330 -21.92 32.14 6.37
N LEU A 331 -21.24 32.78 7.31
CA LEU A 331 -21.74 33.24 8.59
C LEU A 331 -21.43 34.75 8.75
N GLY A 332 -21.96 35.57 7.89
CA GLY A 332 -21.66 37.01 7.84
C GLY A 332 -20.22 37.27 7.40
N ALA A 333 -19.37 37.79 8.32
CA ALA A 333 -17.95 38.05 8.03
C ALA A 333 -17.07 36.78 8.18
N ALA A 334 -17.63 35.67 8.59
CA ALA A 334 -16.95 34.39 8.76
C ALA A 334 -17.55 33.33 7.84
N GLU A 335 -16.80 32.25 7.65
CA GLU A 335 -17.21 31.04 6.93
C GLU A 335 -16.98 29.83 7.83
N PHE A 336 -18.02 29.08 8.12
CA PHE A 336 -17.85 27.71 8.67
C PHE A 336 -17.63 26.75 7.54
N TYR A 337 -16.66 25.86 7.69
CA TYR A 337 -16.48 24.71 6.79
C TYR A 337 -16.34 23.42 7.56
N GLY A 338 -16.67 22.31 6.89
CA GLY A 338 -16.50 21.00 7.49
C GLY A 338 -16.47 19.91 6.44
N PHE A 339 -15.76 18.84 6.76
CA PHE A 339 -15.81 17.62 5.98
C PHE A 339 -15.75 16.40 6.90
N PHE A 340 -16.48 15.37 6.48
CA PHE A 340 -16.62 14.12 7.20
C PHE A 340 -16.41 12.95 6.24
N THR A 341 -15.68 11.93 6.66
CA THR A 341 -15.54 10.66 5.93
C THR A 341 -15.83 9.49 6.84
N TYR A 342 -16.54 8.51 6.32
CA TYR A 342 -16.67 7.17 6.88
C TYR A 342 -16.39 6.16 5.78
N GLY A 343 -15.53 5.20 6.06
CA GLY A 343 -15.23 4.07 5.18
C GLY A 343 -15.29 2.77 5.98
N HIS A 344 -15.93 1.77 5.41
CA HIS A 344 -15.92 0.40 5.90
C HIS A 344 -15.45 -0.54 4.81
N ARG A 345 -14.53 -1.44 5.14
CA ARG A 345 -14.00 -2.45 4.22
C ARG A 345 -13.98 -3.81 4.87
N ASP A 346 -14.64 -4.77 4.22
CA ASP A 346 -14.47 -6.19 4.45
C ASP A 346 -13.49 -6.75 3.43
N GLY A 347 -12.29 -7.12 3.91
CA GLY A 347 -11.23 -7.73 3.09
C GLY A 347 -11.07 -9.21 3.40
N LEU A 348 -10.92 -10.05 2.38
CA LEU A 348 -10.64 -11.48 2.54
C LEU A 348 -9.49 -11.87 1.63
N SER A 349 -8.33 -12.07 2.23
CA SER A 349 -7.13 -12.60 1.60
C SER A 349 -6.91 -14.07 1.97
N ALA A 350 -5.86 -14.68 1.47
CA ALA A 350 -5.49 -16.04 1.80
C ALA A 350 -4.02 -16.12 2.20
N ALA A 351 -3.70 -17.06 3.08
CA ALA A 351 -2.33 -17.44 3.37
C ALA A 351 -1.85 -18.54 2.40
N ASN A 352 -0.73 -19.19 2.72
CA ASN A 352 -0.25 -20.34 1.97
C ASN A 352 -1.11 -21.57 2.27
N PHE A 353 -1.37 -22.39 1.27
CA PHE A 353 -2.07 -23.66 1.43
C PHE A 353 -1.26 -24.64 2.30
N ARG A 354 -1.94 -25.32 3.18
CA ARG A 354 -1.41 -26.38 4.06
C ARG A 354 -1.76 -27.72 3.47
N GLN A 355 -0.76 -28.44 2.91
CA GLN A 355 -0.91 -29.75 2.33
C GLN A 355 -1.39 -30.76 3.38
N GLN A 356 -2.07 -31.82 2.96
CA GLN A 356 -2.47 -32.91 3.85
C GLN A 356 -1.27 -33.52 4.58
N SER A 357 -0.13 -33.66 3.87
CA SER A 357 1.13 -34.18 4.41
C SER A 357 1.91 -33.21 5.31
N ALA A 358 1.50 -31.94 5.39
CA ALA A 358 2.24 -30.92 6.13
C ALA A 358 2.16 -31.12 7.65
N ALA A 359 3.25 -30.82 8.37
CA ALA A 359 3.27 -30.82 9.83
C ALA A 359 2.19 -29.89 10.43
N THR A 360 1.82 -28.82 9.71
CA THR A 360 0.76 -27.89 10.08
C THR A 360 -0.66 -28.40 9.85
N ASN A 361 -0.81 -29.66 9.43
CA ASN A 361 -2.08 -30.38 9.31
C ASN A 361 -2.08 -31.72 10.09
N ARG A 362 -1.04 -32.02 10.86
CA ARG A 362 -0.86 -33.29 11.54
C ARG A 362 -1.62 -33.30 12.87
N ASP A 363 -2.35 -34.41 13.10
CA ASP A 363 -2.89 -34.73 14.41
C ASP A 363 -1.82 -35.36 15.31
N PHE A 364 -1.26 -34.54 16.20
CA PHE A 364 -0.24 -34.97 17.14
C PHE A 364 -0.79 -35.80 18.32
N SER A 365 -2.11 -35.83 18.51
CA SER A 365 -2.78 -36.59 19.58
C SER A 365 -2.78 -38.11 19.31
N THR A 366 -2.67 -38.52 18.04
CA THR A 366 -2.79 -39.92 17.58
C THR A 366 -1.47 -40.53 17.16
N LEU A 367 -0.32 -39.81 17.27
CA LEU A 367 0.97 -40.33 16.82
C LEU A 367 1.41 -41.55 17.61
N THR A 368 1.37 -42.71 16.94
CA THR A 368 2.11 -43.90 17.37
C THR A 368 3.52 -43.86 16.79
N PRO A 369 4.55 -44.25 17.59
CA PRO A 369 5.91 -44.31 17.08
C PRO A 369 5.98 -45.29 15.90
N SER A 370 6.52 -44.87 14.76
CA SER A 370 6.81 -45.73 13.62
C SER A 370 8.31 -45.80 13.43
N THR A 371 8.79 -47.00 13.08
CA THR A 371 10.20 -47.25 12.76
C THR A 371 10.64 -46.69 11.41
N VAL A 372 9.69 -46.15 10.61
CA VAL A 372 9.98 -45.58 9.29
C VAL A 372 9.73 -44.07 9.37
N PRO A 373 10.71 -43.22 9.00
CA PRO A 373 10.51 -41.79 8.91
C PRO A 373 9.30 -41.46 8.01
N ASN A 374 8.35 -40.71 8.53
CA ASN A 374 7.12 -40.28 7.85
C ASN A 374 6.10 -41.41 7.48
N SER A 375 6.23 -42.62 7.97
CA SER A 375 5.28 -43.70 7.68
C SER A 375 4.46 -44.17 8.90
N GLY A 376 4.57 -43.49 10.06
CA GLY A 376 3.63 -43.70 11.17
C GLY A 376 2.21 -43.30 10.75
N ASN A 377 1.22 -43.80 11.49
CA ASN A 377 -0.19 -43.46 11.29
C ASN A 377 -0.36 -41.93 11.33
N PHE A 378 -0.10 -41.29 10.20
CA PHE A 378 -0.29 -39.87 10.05
C PHE A 378 -1.78 -39.63 9.81
N VAL A 379 -2.42 -39.05 10.79
CA VAL A 379 -3.78 -38.55 10.62
C VAL A 379 -3.70 -37.05 10.37
N GLY A 380 -4.18 -36.62 9.22
CA GLY A 380 -4.36 -35.20 8.94
C GLY A 380 -5.58 -34.68 9.68
N LEU A 381 -5.49 -33.51 10.27
CA LEU A 381 -6.61 -32.82 10.88
C LEU A 381 -7.67 -32.42 9.84
N THR A 382 -7.26 -32.28 8.58
CA THR A 382 -8.14 -32.16 7.42
C THR A 382 -7.75 -33.21 6.37
N PRO A 383 -8.72 -33.82 5.68
CA PRO A 383 -8.44 -34.94 4.78
C PRO A 383 -7.65 -34.57 3.53
N ASP A 384 -7.79 -33.33 3.02
CA ASP A 384 -7.21 -32.90 1.76
C ASP A 384 -6.28 -31.66 1.89
N GLY A 385 -5.96 -31.28 3.13
CA GLY A 385 -5.28 -30.01 3.41
C GLY A 385 -6.29 -28.85 3.55
N TYR A 386 -5.80 -27.64 3.70
CA TYR A 386 -6.65 -26.47 3.85
C TYR A 386 -5.94 -25.17 3.47
N LEU A 387 -6.73 -24.17 3.08
CA LEU A 387 -6.25 -22.83 2.77
C LEU A 387 -6.72 -21.85 3.86
N PRO A 388 -5.86 -21.48 4.80
CA PRO A 388 -6.21 -20.43 5.76
C PRO A 388 -6.51 -19.12 5.05
N LYS A 389 -7.57 -18.45 5.49
CA LYS A 389 -7.97 -17.13 5.00
C LYS A 389 -7.79 -16.10 6.10
N ILE A 390 -7.45 -14.89 5.71
CA ILE A 390 -7.27 -13.75 6.60
C ILE A 390 -8.33 -12.74 6.23
N GLN A 391 -9.32 -12.59 7.09
CA GLN A 391 -10.33 -11.53 7.00
C GLN A 391 -9.81 -10.31 7.75
N SER A 392 -9.87 -9.15 7.09
CA SER A 392 -9.45 -7.85 7.61
C SER A 392 -10.62 -6.89 7.48
N ASN A 393 -11.28 -6.58 8.60
CA ASN A 393 -12.37 -5.61 8.63
C ASN A 393 -11.79 -4.28 9.08
N ILE A 394 -12.00 -3.23 8.27
CA ILE A 394 -11.44 -1.91 8.51
C ILE A 394 -12.58 -0.91 8.60
N ASP A 395 -12.63 -0.18 9.72
CA ASP A 395 -13.47 1.00 9.91
C ASP A 395 -12.59 2.24 9.97
N ASP A 396 -12.90 3.22 9.13
CA ASP A 396 -12.14 4.47 9.01
C ASP A 396 -13.10 5.65 9.12
N VAL A 397 -12.89 6.51 10.12
CA VAL A 397 -13.70 7.68 10.33
C VAL A 397 -12.83 8.93 10.48
N SER A 398 -13.26 10.04 9.87
CA SER A 398 -12.60 11.32 10.06
C SER A 398 -13.62 12.47 9.95
N ALA A 399 -13.46 13.45 10.83
CA ALA A 399 -14.22 14.67 10.83
C ALA A 399 -13.29 15.87 11.02
N THR A 400 -13.49 16.91 10.23
CA THR A 400 -12.80 18.18 10.42
C THR A 400 -13.83 19.29 10.29
N GLY A 401 -13.81 20.23 11.24
CA GLY A 401 -14.62 21.45 11.21
C GLY A 401 -13.73 22.65 11.48
N GLY A 402 -14.04 23.78 10.84
CA GLY A 402 -13.26 24.98 11.03
C GLY A 402 -14.03 26.25 10.69
N VAL A 403 -13.45 27.36 11.09
CA VAL A 403 -13.97 28.71 10.80
C VAL A 403 -12.88 29.52 10.13
N ARG A 404 -13.21 30.15 9.03
CA ARG A 404 -12.39 31.17 8.38
C ARG A 404 -13.00 32.54 8.65
N ALA A 405 -12.16 33.50 9.03
CA ALA A 405 -12.60 34.87 9.28
C ALA A 405 -11.46 35.87 9.07
N ASP A 406 -11.82 37.11 8.77
CA ASP A 406 -10.86 38.21 8.77
C ASP A 406 -10.73 38.77 10.19
N ILE A 407 -9.52 38.66 10.77
CA ILE A 407 -9.22 39.09 12.15
C ILE A 407 -8.10 40.12 12.10
N ALA A 408 -8.41 41.37 12.39
CA ALA A 408 -7.47 42.51 12.39
C ALA A 408 -6.66 42.60 11.06
N GLY A 409 -7.29 42.29 9.94
CA GLY A 409 -6.68 42.31 8.62
C GLY A 409 -5.86 41.07 8.27
N PHE A 410 -5.87 40.03 9.11
CA PHE A 410 -5.36 38.69 8.82
C PHE A 410 -6.50 37.78 8.41
N LYS A 411 -6.30 37.00 7.37
CA LYS A 411 -7.16 35.84 7.05
C LYS A 411 -6.82 34.75 8.02
N GLY A 412 -7.75 34.40 8.91
CA GLY A 412 -7.63 33.37 9.90
C GLY A 412 -8.33 32.08 9.45
N ASP A 413 -7.74 30.91 9.73
CA ASP A 413 -8.36 29.59 9.57
C ASP A 413 -8.10 28.79 10.85
N PHE A 414 -9.17 28.51 11.61
CA PHE A 414 -9.12 27.76 12.85
C PHE A 414 -9.89 26.47 12.66
N SER A 415 -9.25 25.33 12.92
CA SER A 415 -9.90 24.04 12.72
C SER A 415 -9.58 23.02 13.79
N LEU A 416 -10.54 22.12 14.00
CA LEU A 416 -10.41 20.93 14.83
C LEU A 416 -10.74 19.71 13.99
N GLY A 417 -9.84 18.71 14.02
CA GLY A 417 -9.97 17.46 13.31
C GLY A 417 -9.88 16.25 14.24
N PHE A 418 -10.61 15.21 13.89
CA PHE A 418 -10.53 13.88 14.49
C PHE A 418 -10.41 12.85 13.39
N GLY A 419 -9.58 11.83 13.58
CA GLY A 419 -9.48 10.68 12.69
C GLY A 419 -9.25 9.40 13.50
N ARG A 420 -9.87 8.30 13.07
CA ARG A 420 -9.67 6.97 13.63
C ARG A 420 -9.73 5.92 12.53
N ASN A 421 -8.75 5.03 12.51
CA ASN A 421 -8.76 3.81 11.72
C ASN A 421 -8.68 2.62 12.68
N GLU A 422 -9.58 1.66 12.55
CA GLU A 422 -9.59 0.41 13.31
C GLU A 422 -9.58 -0.76 12.35
N LEU A 423 -8.72 -1.74 12.60
CA LEU A 423 -8.56 -2.95 11.81
C LEU A 423 -8.71 -4.15 12.73
N SER A 424 -9.66 -5.02 12.39
CA SER A 424 -9.91 -6.29 13.07
C SER A 424 -9.46 -7.44 12.19
N TYR A 425 -8.69 -8.36 12.77
CA TYR A 425 -8.26 -9.58 12.09
C TYR A 425 -9.08 -10.78 12.52
N ARG A 426 -9.49 -11.58 11.55
CA ARG A 426 -10.06 -12.88 11.77
C ARG A 426 -9.41 -13.92 10.86
N THR A 427 -8.97 -15.04 11.42
CA THR A 427 -8.40 -16.14 10.63
C THR A 427 -9.45 -17.20 10.42
N GLU A 428 -9.81 -17.45 9.17
CA GLU A 428 -10.86 -18.38 8.75
C GLU A 428 -10.27 -19.61 8.07
N ASP A 429 -11.02 -20.72 8.06
CA ASP A 429 -10.61 -22.00 7.48
C ASP A 429 -9.22 -22.45 7.97
N SER A 430 -8.89 -22.16 9.22
CA SER A 430 -7.60 -22.40 9.84
C SER A 430 -7.66 -23.48 10.92
N ILE A 431 -6.53 -23.77 11.51
CA ILE A 431 -6.34 -24.71 12.62
C ILE A 431 -5.24 -24.20 13.52
N ASN A 432 -5.41 -24.30 14.84
CA ASN A 432 -4.30 -24.33 15.78
C ASN A 432 -3.91 -25.80 16.00
N VAL A 433 -2.82 -26.20 15.38
CA VAL A 433 -2.39 -27.62 15.35
C VAL A 433 -2.16 -28.20 16.74
N SER A 434 -1.76 -27.34 17.70
CA SER A 434 -1.50 -27.76 19.08
C SER A 434 -2.76 -28.11 19.87
N PHE A 435 -3.96 -27.77 19.37
CA PHE A 435 -5.24 -28.22 19.89
C PHE A 435 -5.77 -29.49 19.17
N GLY A 436 -5.08 -29.95 18.12
CA GLY A 436 -5.44 -31.17 17.40
C GLY A 436 -6.88 -31.14 16.87
N PRO A 437 -7.63 -32.29 17.02
CA PRO A 437 -9.02 -32.36 16.56
C PRO A 437 -10.00 -31.41 17.27
N GLN A 438 -9.61 -30.84 18.42
CA GLN A 438 -10.45 -29.92 19.18
C GLN A 438 -10.28 -28.46 18.73
N SER A 439 -9.36 -28.19 17.79
CA SER A 439 -9.11 -26.83 17.30
C SER A 439 -10.36 -26.25 16.64
N GLN A 440 -10.74 -25.04 17.01
CA GLN A 440 -11.68 -24.24 16.22
C GLN A 440 -11.11 -23.97 14.81
N ARG A 441 -11.99 -23.57 13.89
CA ARG A 441 -11.64 -23.32 12.47
C ARG A 441 -11.65 -21.84 12.11
N SER A 442 -12.17 -21.00 12.98
CA SER A 442 -12.30 -19.57 12.85
C SER A 442 -11.88 -18.93 14.16
N PHE A 443 -11.01 -17.93 14.09
CA PHE A 443 -10.38 -17.31 15.25
C PHE A 443 -10.50 -15.79 15.14
N ASP A 444 -10.93 -15.12 16.21
CA ASP A 444 -10.61 -13.71 16.37
C ASP A 444 -9.10 -13.59 16.60
N ALA A 445 -8.42 -12.90 15.70
CA ALA A 445 -6.96 -12.78 15.76
C ALA A 445 -6.50 -11.43 16.32
N GLY A 446 -7.44 -10.59 16.79
CA GLY A 446 -7.17 -9.34 17.48
C GLY A 446 -7.37 -8.08 16.64
N HIS A 447 -7.19 -6.92 17.29
CA HIS A 447 -7.55 -5.63 16.72
C HIS A 447 -6.41 -4.62 16.89
N LEU A 448 -6.27 -3.76 15.87
CA LEU A 448 -5.38 -2.62 15.88
C LEU A 448 -6.21 -1.35 15.70
N ALA A 449 -5.87 -0.28 16.41
CA ALA A 449 -6.52 1.01 16.20
C ALA A 449 -5.51 2.15 16.30
N PHE A 450 -5.67 3.14 15.41
CA PHE A 450 -4.96 4.40 15.47
C PHE A 450 -5.95 5.54 15.46
N SER A 451 -5.77 6.51 16.35
CA SER A 451 -6.60 7.72 16.42
C SER A 451 -5.72 8.96 16.46
N GLN A 452 -6.24 10.06 15.90
CA GLN A 452 -5.58 11.36 15.87
C GLN A 452 -6.58 12.47 16.15
N ILE A 453 -6.22 13.40 17.03
CA ILE A 453 -6.89 14.70 17.20
C ILE A 453 -5.92 15.77 16.72
N LEU A 454 -6.43 16.73 15.96
CA LEU A 454 -5.63 17.80 15.36
C LEU A 454 -6.33 19.14 15.57
N ALA A 455 -5.64 20.13 16.14
CA ALA A 455 -6.10 21.51 16.20
C ALA A 455 -5.10 22.40 15.46
N ASN A 456 -5.61 23.23 14.54
CA ASN A 456 -4.79 24.17 13.78
C ASN A 456 -5.33 25.61 13.94
N ALA A 457 -4.40 26.54 13.99
CA ALA A 457 -4.66 27.96 13.92
C ALA A 457 -3.69 28.59 12.93
N ASP A 458 -4.20 29.07 11.81
CA ASP A 458 -3.43 29.61 10.69
C ASP A 458 -3.85 31.08 10.45
N LEU A 459 -2.90 31.99 10.33
CA LEU A 459 -3.13 33.41 10.05
C LEU A 459 -2.24 33.86 8.90
N ALA A 460 -2.80 34.57 7.93
CA ALA A 460 -2.05 35.08 6.80
C ALA A 460 -2.49 36.51 6.44
N ARG A 461 -1.53 37.36 6.08
CA ARG A 461 -1.77 38.74 5.64
C ARG A 461 -0.79 39.14 4.55
N GLN A 462 -1.26 39.97 3.62
CA GLN A 462 -0.42 40.58 2.60
C GLN A 462 -0.07 41.99 3.01
N PHE A 463 1.19 42.40 2.82
CA PHE A 463 1.72 43.70 3.08
C PHE A 463 2.30 44.29 1.79
N ASP A 464 1.90 45.46 1.44
CA ASP A 464 2.53 46.21 0.36
C ASP A 464 3.79 46.95 0.91
N LEU A 465 4.94 46.42 0.55
CA LEU A 465 6.25 46.95 0.97
C LEU A 465 7.01 47.63 -0.19
N GLY A 466 6.34 47.87 -1.31
CA GLY A 466 6.97 48.43 -2.50
C GLY A 466 7.84 47.47 -3.29
N LEU A 467 7.67 46.17 -3.05
CA LEU A 467 8.26 45.07 -3.86
C LEU A 467 7.48 44.94 -5.18
N ALA A 468 7.88 44.03 -6.06
CA ALA A 468 7.17 43.80 -7.33
C ALA A 468 5.78 43.18 -7.12
N GLY A 469 5.55 42.55 -5.98
CA GLY A 469 4.25 42.10 -5.51
C GLY A 469 4.14 42.19 -3.99
N PRO A 470 2.95 42.03 -3.39
CA PRO A 470 2.80 42.10 -1.95
C PRO A 470 3.58 40.98 -1.24
N LEU A 471 4.19 41.29 -0.10
CA LEU A 471 4.73 40.29 0.81
C LEU A 471 3.57 39.56 1.49
N SER A 472 3.42 38.25 1.26
CA SER A 472 2.55 37.38 2.03
C SER A 472 3.29 36.90 3.25
N PHE A 473 2.76 37.18 4.42
CA PHE A 473 3.24 36.69 5.70
C PHE A 473 2.20 35.76 6.32
N ALA A 474 2.58 34.53 6.63
CA ALA A 474 1.73 33.56 7.32
C ALA A 474 2.43 33.03 8.55
N PHE A 475 1.66 32.79 9.61
CA PHE A 475 2.11 32.11 10.82
C PHE A 475 0.97 31.30 11.42
N GLY A 476 1.32 30.31 12.22
CA GLY A 476 0.30 29.48 12.82
C GLY A 476 0.86 28.49 13.82
N GLY A 477 -0.07 27.75 14.40
CA GLY A 477 0.21 26.70 15.37
C GLY A 477 -0.61 25.44 15.11
N GLU A 478 -0.06 24.32 15.53
CA GLU A 478 -0.69 23.00 15.46
C GLU A 478 -0.51 22.27 16.79
N TYR A 479 -1.60 21.70 17.28
CA TYR A 479 -1.56 20.67 18.34
C TYR A 479 -2.06 19.36 17.76
N ARG A 480 -1.33 18.26 18.04
CA ARG A 480 -1.70 16.92 17.62
C ARG A 480 -1.56 15.94 18.76
N HIS A 481 -2.61 15.16 18.97
CA HIS A 481 -2.67 14.04 19.91
C HIS A 481 -2.90 12.76 19.13
N GLU A 482 -2.03 11.76 19.31
CA GLU A 482 -2.05 10.47 18.63
C GLU A 482 -2.20 9.34 19.66
N ILE A 483 -3.03 8.34 19.33
CA ILE A 483 -3.27 7.17 20.19
C ILE A 483 -3.11 5.91 19.33
N TYR A 484 -2.35 4.93 19.82
CA TYR A 484 -2.23 3.62 19.20
C TYR A 484 -2.61 2.51 20.17
N GLN A 485 -3.47 1.61 19.73
CA GLN A 485 -4.03 0.55 20.54
C GLN A 485 -3.89 -0.80 19.84
N ILE A 486 -3.54 -1.84 20.65
CA ILE A 486 -3.58 -3.24 20.27
C ILE A 486 -4.48 -3.97 21.26
N ARG A 487 -5.45 -4.72 20.76
CA ARG A 487 -6.30 -5.61 21.56
C ARG A 487 -6.03 -7.06 21.16
N PRO A 488 -5.84 -7.97 22.13
CA PRO A 488 -5.57 -9.38 21.84
C PRO A 488 -6.78 -10.06 21.21
N GLY A 489 -6.47 -11.12 20.46
CA GLY A 489 -7.45 -12.04 19.92
C GLY A 489 -7.90 -13.13 20.91
N ASP A 490 -8.65 -14.09 20.38
CA ASP A 490 -9.04 -15.28 21.12
C ASP A 490 -7.82 -16.06 21.61
N PRO A 491 -7.80 -16.60 22.85
CA PRO A 491 -6.69 -17.36 23.37
C PRO A 491 -6.23 -18.52 22.46
N GLU A 492 -7.15 -19.26 21.86
CA GLU A 492 -6.81 -20.34 20.92
C GLU A 492 -6.13 -19.84 19.65
N SER A 493 -6.30 -18.57 19.29
CA SER A 493 -5.64 -18.00 18.11
C SER A 493 -4.12 -17.88 18.25
N TYR A 494 -3.58 -17.88 19.49
CA TYR A 494 -2.14 -17.70 19.75
C TYR A 494 -1.55 -18.66 20.81
N GLN A 495 -2.36 -19.31 21.64
CA GLN A 495 -1.85 -20.17 22.72
C GLN A 495 -1.41 -21.54 22.21
N THR A 496 -0.51 -22.17 22.97
CA THR A 496 -0.17 -23.57 22.81
C THR A 496 -1.25 -24.43 23.44
N GLY A 497 -1.81 -25.38 22.68
CA GLY A 497 -2.79 -26.33 23.13
C GLY A 497 -2.18 -27.56 23.84
N PRO A 498 -3.00 -28.49 24.31
CA PRO A 498 -2.58 -29.63 25.16
C PRO A 498 -1.86 -30.72 24.39
N PHE A 499 -1.89 -30.73 23.05
CA PHE A 499 -1.32 -31.81 22.27
C PHE A 499 0.13 -31.49 21.86
N PHE A 500 1.03 -32.28 22.46
CA PHE A 500 2.45 -32.27 22.12
C PHE A 500 2.76 -33.58 21.33
N THR A 501 3.84 -33.56 20.55
CA THR A 501 4.42 -34.82 20.06
C THR A 501 4.91 -35.61 21.25
N PRO A 502 4.28 -36.71 21.67
CA PRO A 502 4.84 -37.53 22.73
C PRO A 502 6.13 -38.14 22.19
N ALA A 503 7.22 -37.86 22.84
CA ALA A 503 8.50 -38.50 22.56
C ALA A 503 8.41 -39.96 23.00
N ARG A 504 8.10 -40.89 22.11
CA ARG A 504 8.15 -42.33 22.37
C ARG A 504 9.00 -42.98 21.32
N ALA A 505 10.19 -43.41 21.69
CA ALA A 505 11.01 -44.33 20.93
C ALA A 505 11.33 -45.54 21.79
N THR A 506 11.24 -46.71 21.20
CA THR A 506 11.47 -47.99 21.88
C THR A 506 12.89 -48.54 21.64
N SER A 507 13.69 -47.85 20.84
CA SER A 507 15.08 -48.19 20.51
C SER A 507 15.94 -47.00 20.27
N ALA A 508 17.26 -47.11 20.40
CA ALA A 508 18.21 -46.05 20.10
C ALA A 508 18.11 -45.56 18.65
N ALA A 509 17.91 -46.46 17.68
CA ALA A 509 17.79 -46.14 16.28
C ALA A 509 16.55 -45.25 16.01
N ASN A 510 15.41 -45.58 16.59
CA ASN A 510 14.17 -44.84 16.45
C ASN A 510 14.24 -43.51 17.17
N CYS A 511 14.92 -43.45 18.31
CA CYS A 511 15.15 -42.21 19.03
C CYS A 511 15.99 -41.22 18.21
N THR A 512 17.04 -41.70 17.56
CA THR A 512 17.90 -40.87 16.69
C THR A 512 17.12 -40.37 15.47
N VAL A 513 16.25 -41.18 14.88
CA VAL A 513 15.39 -40.81 13.75
C VAL A 513 14.45 -39.63 14.08
N ILE A 514 13.95 -39.60 15.32
CA ILE A 514 13.11 -38.47 15.78
C ILE A 514 13.92 -37.32 16.38
N GLY A 515 15.27 -37.36 16.28
CA GLY A 515 16.18 -36.33 16.77
C GLY A 515 16.37 -36.34 18.28
N GLY A 516 16.13 -37.49 18.94
CA GLY A 516 16.32 -37.68 20.38
C GLY A 516 17.67 -38.32 20.73
N VAL A 517 17.97 -38.33 22.03
CA VAL A 517 19.11 -39.07 22.63
C VAL A 517 18.57 -40.23 23.44
N PHE A 518 18.96 -41.47 23.07
CA PHE A 518 18.55 -42.66 23.77
C PHE A 518 19.59 -43.05 24.81
N ALA A 519 19.22 -43.05 26.07
CA ALA A 519 20.07 -43.43 27.18
C ALA A 519 19.23 -44.22 28.21
N ASN A 520 19.80 -45.28 28.76
CA ASN A 520 19.17 -46.09 29.81
C ASN A 520 17.75 -46.58 29.46
N GLY A 521 17.51 -46.94 28.21
CA GLY A 521 16.18 -47.39 27.76
C GLY A 521 15.15 -46.27 27.58
N ILE A 522 15.53 -45.03 27.73
CA ILE A 522 14.68 -43.85 27.61
C ILE A 522 15.18 -42.96 26.45
N CYS A 523 14.27 -42.59 25.56
CA CYS A 523 14.52 -41.60 24.55
C CYS A 523 14.23 -40.20 25.11
N SER A 524 15.27 -39.43 25.31
CA SER A 524 15.13 -37.99 25.60
C SER A 524 15.02 -37.23 24.31
N PHE A 525 13.82 -36.85 23.95
CA PHE A 525 13.53 -36.01 22.80
C PHE A 525 13.20 -34.60 23.32
N PRO A 526 13.88 -33.55 22.88
CA PRO A 526 13.39 -32.18 23.10
C PRO A 526 12.08 -32.10 22.32
N GLY A 527 10.94 -32.29 22.99
CA GLY A 527 9.63 -32.35 22.36
C GLY A 527 9.45 -31.17 21.44
N ARG A 528 9.22 -31.39 20.15
CA ARG A 528 8.69 -30.35 19.28
C ARG A 528 7.22 -30.23 19.64
N ALA A 529 6.88 -29.19 20.38
CA ALA A 529 5.50 -28.79 20.51
C ALA A 529 4.92 -28.60 19.09
N ALA A 530 3.67 -29.02 18.87
CA ALA A 530 2.96 -28.65 17.67
C ALA A 530 2.94 -27.11 17.58
N ALA A 531 3.04 -26.58 16.36
CA ALA A 531 3.03 -25.14 16.17
C ALA A 531 1.83 -24.51 16.87
N ALA A 532 2.07 -23.55 17.75
CA ALA A 532 1.03 -22.81 18.45
C ALA A 532 0.38 -21.76 17.54
N GLY A 533 -0.86 -21.43 17.83
CA GLY A 533 -1.61 -20.38 17.14
C GLY A 533 -2.25 -20.82 15.83
N ALA A 534 -3.21 -20.02 15.38
CA ALA A 534 -3.92 -20.21 14.13
C ALA A 534 -2.94 -20.15 12.95
N GLN A 535 -3.08 -21.07 12.00
CA GLN A 535 -2.25 -21.10 10.80
C GLN A 535 -2.73 -20.02 9.81
N GLY A 536 -1.77 -19.36 9.16
CA GLY A 536 -2.02 -18.22 8.28
C GLY A 536 -1.68 -16.91 8.97
N PHE A 537 -2.49 -16.50 9.92
CA PHE A 537 -2.22 -15.37 10.81
C PHE A 537 -2.51 -15.81 12.26
N GLY A 538 -1.46 -15.88 13.06
CA GLY A 538 -1.57 -16.14 14.50
C GLY A 538 -2.11 -14.93 15.23
N GLY A 539 -3.02 -15.13 16.20
CA GLY A 539 -3.63 -14.04 16.92
C GLY A 539 -2.64 -13.22 17.76
N LEU A 540 -2.98 -11.98 18.00
CA LEU A 540 -2.26 -11.07 18.89
C LEU A 540 -2.40 -11.58 20.33
N PRO A 541 -1.30 -11.89 21.05
CA PRO A 541 -1.38 -12.46 22.40
C PRO A 541 -1.79 -11.40 23.43
N ALA A 542 -2.24 -11.85 24.61
CA ALA A 542 -2.60 -10.96 25.71
C ALA A 542 -1.45 -10.01 26.10
N SER A 543 -0.20 -10.46 25.97
CA SER A 543 1.00 -9.65 26.20
C SER A 543 1.23 -8.53 25.17
N ALA A 544 0.53 -8.59 24.03
CA ALA A 544 0.57 -7.56 23.01
C ALA A 544 -0.33 -6.35 23.31
N ARG A 545 -1.21 -6.46 24.31
CA ARG A 545 -2.11 -5.36 24.68
C ARG A 545 -1.34 -4.07 24.85
N THR A 546 -1.72 -3.07 24.10
CA THR A 546 -1.06 -1.76 24.04
C THR A 546 -2.12 -0.67 24.01
N ASP A 547 -1.90 0.39 24.78
CA ASP A 547 -2.68 1.62 24.74
C ASP A 547 -1.71 2.77 25.07
N VAL A 548 -1.25 3.44 24.05
CA VAL A 548 -0.20 4.47 24.15
C VAL A 548 -0.60 5.72 23.38
N ASN A 549 -0.13 6.85 23.84
CA ASN A 549 -0.41 8.13 23.20
C ASN A 549 0.85 8.99 23.09
N ARG A 550 0.75 10.04 22.30
CA ARG A 550 1.78 11.05 22.07
C ARG A 550 1.13 12.39 21.79
N ASP A 551 1.69 13.44 22.38
CA ASP A 551 1.35 14.82 22.11
C ASP A 551 2.44 15.51 21.31
N SER A 552 2.06 16.43 20.42
CA SER A 552 2.99 17.33 19.75
C SER A 552 2.41 18.72 19.59
N PHE A 553 3.28 19.74 19.72
CA PHE A 553 2.98 21.13 19.52
C PHE A 553 3.91 21.70 18.47
N ALA A 554 3.37 22.48 17.54
CA ALA A 554 4.16 23.12 16.50
C ALA A 554 3.79 24.57 16.31
N GLY A 555 4.81 25.39 15.94
CA GLY A 555 4.63 26.75 15.47
C GLY A 555 5.42 26.99 14.19
N TYR A 556 4.87 27.75 13.25
CA TYR A 556 5.54 28.03 11.98
C TYR A 556 5.39 29.49 11.55
N LEU A 557 6.33 29.91 10.70
CA LEU A 557 6.35 31.20 10.01
C LEU A 557 6.65 30.95 8.54
N GLU A 558 5.97 31.69 7.64
CA GLU A 558 6.20 31.65 6.20
C GLU A 558 6.15 33.05 5.61
N PHE A 559 7.10 33.36 4.75
CA PHE A 559 7.19 34.57 3.94
C PHE A 559 7.23 34.20 2.47
N ASP A 560 6.41 34.85 1.65
CA ASP A 560 6.38 34.66 0.21
C ASP A 560 6.22 36.00 -0.47
N ALA A 561 7.10 36.35 -1.40
CA ALA A 561 7.07 37.64 -2.09
C ALA A 561 7.66 37.57 -3.51
N ASP A 562 7.12 38.41 -4.39
CA ASP A 562 7.79 38.77 -5.62
C ASP A 562 8.75 39.93 -5.32
N LEU A 563 10.04 39.62 -5.11
CA LEU A 563 11.05 40.59 -4.65
C LEU A 563 11.31 41.67 -5.69
N PHE A 564 11.41 41.29 -6.95
CA PHE A 564 11.42 42.17 -8.12
C PHE A 564 10.81 41.42 -9.31
N THR A 565 10.54 42.15 -10.39
CA THR A 565 9.87 41.58 -11.57
C THR A 565 10.55 40.30 -12.03
N GLY A 566 9.79 39.21 -11.98
CA GLY A 566 10.23 37.86 -12.36
C GLY A 566 10.94 37.05 -11.28
N LEU A 567 11.27 37.60 -10.08
CA LEU A 567 11.83 36.84 -8.99
C LEU A 567 10.85 36.65 -7.83
N THR A 568 10.42 35.43 -7.62
CA THR A 568 9.63 35.01 -6.47
C THR A 568 10.51 34.29 -5.45
N ALA A 569 10.36 34.58 -4.17
CA ALA A 569 11.05 33.93 -3.07
C ALA A 569 10.07 33.49 -2.00
N THR A 570 10.24 32.24 -1.49
CA THR A 570 9.50 31.71 -0.35
C THR A 570 10.48 31.26 0.72
N ALA A 571 10.28 31.68 1.97
CA ALA A 571 11.05 31.25 3.13
C ALA A 571 10.10 30.75 4.22
N ALA A 572 10.33 29.58 4.78
CA ALA A 572 9.50 29.01 5.84
C ALA A 572 10.37 28.40 6.94
N GLY A 573 9.88 28.50 8.18
CA GLY A 573 10.47 27.90 9.35
C GLY A 573 9.39 27.28 10.25
N ARG A 574 9.66 26.12 10.83
CA ARG A 574 8.75 25.42 11.73
C ARG A 574 9.52 24.75 12.89
N TYR A 575 9.07 25.01 14.08
CA TYR A 575 9.49 24.35 15.31
C TYR A 575 8.40 23.38 15.77
N GLU A 576 8.78 22.19 16.20
CA GLU A 576 7.88 21.19 16.76
C GLU A 576 8.49 20.55 18.00
N HIS A 577 7.66 20.31 19.02
CA HIS A 577 7.97 19.57 20.22
C HIS A 577 7.09 18.34 20.32
N TYR A 578 7.70 17.18 20.58
CA TYR A 578 7.02 15.90 20.77
C TYR A 578 7.30 15.35 22.16
N SER A 579 6.27 14.79 22.81
CA SER A 579 6.35 14.28 24.19
C SER A 579 7.27 13.07 24.36
N ASP A 580 7.60 12.35 23.27
CA ASP A 580 8.38 11.09 23.30
C ASP A 580 9.85 11.26 22.87
N PHE A 581 10.20 12.18 21.98
CA PHE A 581 11.57 12.34 21.50
C PHE A 581 12.11 13.78 21.48
N GLY A 582 11.30 14.80 21.88
CA GLY A 582 11.73 16.19 22.02
C GLY A 582 11.57 17.03 20.76
N ASP A 583 12.55 17.86 20.46
CA ASP A 583 12.40 19.03 19.58
C ASP A 583 12.94 18.81 18.17
N THR A 584 12.29 19.49 17.21
CA THR A 584 12.75 19.57 15.83
C THR A 584 12.61 21.00 15.29
N LEU A 585 13.58 21.40 14.46
CA LEU A 585 13.55 22.68 13.76
C LEU A 585 13.76 22.45 12.26
N ASN A 586 12.81 22.93 11.45
CA ASN A 586 12.80 22.74 10.01
C ASN A 586 12.71 24.08 9.28
N GLY A 587 13.45 24.20 8.18
CA GLY A 587 13.46 25.41 7.35
C GLY A 587 13.39 25.06 5.87
N LYS A 588 12.92 26.03 5.07
CA LYS A 588 12.85 25.95 3.62
C LYS A 588 13.14 27.32 3.02
N LEU A 589 13.90 27.32 1.94
CA LEU A 589 14.06 28.44 1.03
C LEU A 589 13.77 27.95 -0.38
N ALA A 590 12.87 28.62 -1.10
CA ALA A 590 12.58 28.34 -2.50
C ALA A 590 12.59 29.64 -3.32
N LEU A 591 13.13 29.54 -4.52
CA LEU A 591 13.27 30.68 -5.46
C LEU A 591 12.75 30.27 -6.83
N ARG A 592 12.07 31.19 -7.52
CA ARG A 592 11.72 31.07 -8.94
C ARG A 592 12.09 32.38 -9.63
N TYR A 593 12.82 32.25 -10.74
CA TYR A 593 13.21 33.38 -11.55
C TYR A 593 12.79 33.20 -13.00
N GLU A 594 11.96 34.11 -13.49
CA GLU A 594 11.53 34.20 -14.89
C GLU A 594 12.60 34.91 -15.71
N LEU A 595 13.37 34.10 -16.46
CA LEU A 595 14.47 34.59 -17.31
C LEU A 595 13.94 35.26 -18.58
N ALA A 596 12.84 34.75 -19.11
CA ALA A 596 12.14 35.29 -20.28
C ALA A 596 10.66 34.88 -20.19
N ARG A 597 9.80 35.56 -20.90
CA ARG A 597 8.36 35.25 -20.92
C ARG A 597 8.10 33.80 -21.25
N GLY A 598 7.52 33.08 -20.29
CA GLY A 598 7.24 31.65 -20.41
C GLY A 598 8.45 30.74 -20.19
N PHE A 599 9.58 31.26 -19.71
CA PHE A 599 10.72 30.45 -19.29
C PHE A 599 11.21 30.87 -17.90
N ALA A 600 11.11 30.00 -16.93
CA ALA A 600 11.59 30.24 -15.58
C ALA A 600 12.44 29.09 -15.06
N LEU A 601 13.42 29.46 -14.22
CA LEU A 601 14.17 28.52 -13.37
C LEU A 601 13.60 28.56 -11.97
N ARG A 602 13.64 27.41 -11.29
CA ARG A 602 13.23 27.29 -9.88
C ARG A 602 14.16 26.39 -9.10
N GLY A 603 14.22 26.57 -7.80
CA GLY A 603 15.01 25.73 -6.92
C GLY A 603 14.62 25.88 -5.48
N SER A 604 14.78 24.81 -4.70
CA SER A 604 14.53 24.82 -3.27
C SER A 604 15.60 24.07 -2.50
N VAL A 605 15.81 24.47 -1.26
CA VAL A 605 16.55 23.76 -0.24
C VAL A 605 15.71 23.71 1.03
N SER A 606 15.61 22.53 1.63
CA SER A 606 14.89 22.37 2.89
C SER A 606 15.46 21.22 3.73
N ASN A 607 15.31 21.32 5.03
CA ASN A 607 15.40 20.18 5.92
C ASN A 607 14.00 19.76 6.38
N GLY A 608 13.88 18.49 6.77
CA GLY A 608 12.65 17.93 7.26
C GLY A 608 12.91 16.76 8.19
N PHE A 609 11.86 16.18 8.73
CA PHE A 609 11.96 15.03 9.61
C PHE A 609 10.71 14.16 9.52
N ARG A 610 10.81 12.95 10.06
CA ARG A 610 9.68 12.09 10.37
C ARG A 610 9.80 11.56 11.78
N ALA A 611 8.76 11.73 12.56
CA ALA A 611 8.64 11.17 13.89
C ALA A 611 8.61 9.63 13.80
N PRO A 612 9.26 8.88 14.73
CA PRO A 612 9.01 7.45 14.87
C PRO A 612 7.52 7.25 15.12
N SER A 613 6.81 6.46 14.28
CA SER A 613 5.39 6.24 14.51
C SER A 613 5.16 5.40 15.78
N LEU A 614 4.02 5.58 16.45
CA LEU A 614 3.64 4.74 17.59
C LEU A 614 3.57 3.26 17.18
N HIS A 615 3.20 2.97 15.92
CA HIS A 615 3.26 1.63 15.35
C HIS A 615 4.68 1.04 15.40
N GLN A 616 5.69 1.79 14.95
CA GLN A 616 7.08 1.33 14.93
C GLN A 616 7.66 1.14 16.33
N GLN A 617 7.21 1.91 17.30
CA GLN A 617 7.68 1.84 18.67
C GLN A 617 7.04 0.69 19.46
N PHE A 618 5.74 0.41 19.24
CA PHE A 618 4.93 -0.42 20.14
C PHE A 618 4.28 -1.64 19.50
N PHE A 619 4.34 -1.80 18.17
CA PHE A 619 3.74 -2.97 17.51
C PHE A 619 4.44 -4.26 17.93
N THR A 620 3.64 -5.27 18.24
CA THR A 620 4.11 -6.62 18.55
C THR A 620 3.19 -7.67 17.93
N THR A 621 3.80 -8.71 17.41
CA THR A 621 3.11 -9.90 16.87
C THR A 621 4.11 -11.06 16.77
N THR A 622 3.59 -12.27 16.76
CA THR A 622 4.36 -13.46 16.39
C THR A 622 3.73 -14.04 15.13
N SER A 623 4.52 -14.21 14.10
CA SER A 623 4.08 -14.79 12.83
C SER A 623 4.95 -15.97 12.43
N THR A 624 4.34 -17.02 11.90
CA THR A 624 5.08 -18.13 11.29
C THR A 624 5.53 -17.71 9.89
N ASN A 625 6.82 -17.48 9.71
CA ASN A 625 7.41 -17.15 8.42
C ASN A 625 8.04 -18.41 7.80
N PHE A 626 7.88 -18.59 6.50
CA PHE A 626 8.56 -19.67 5.78
C PHE A 626 9.94 -19.19 5.32
N LEU A 627 10.96 -19.48 6.11
CA LEU A 627 12.34 -19.13 5.78
C LEU A 627 13.03 -20.34 5.12
N ALA A 628 13.43 -20.21 3.88
CA ALA A 628 13.96 -21.30 3.06
C ALA A 628 13.05 -22.55 3.03
N GLY A 629 11.72 -22.35 3.07
CA GLY A 629 10.72 -23.43 3.08
C GLY A 629 10.49 -24.09 4.44
N VAL A 630 11.12 -23.60 5.51
CA VAL A 630 10.92 -24.07 6.88
C VAL A 630 10.07 -23.05 7.64
N PRO A 631 8.97 -23.48 8.30
CA PRO A 631 8.20 -22.59 9.15
C PRO A 631 9.01 -22.24 10.41
N VAL A 632 9.17 -20.94 10.67
CA VAL A 632 9.86 -20.38 11.83
C VAL A 632 8.99 -19.31 12.47
N ASP A 633 8.76 -19.41 13.76
CA ASP A 633 8.07 -18.39 14.51
C ASP A 633 8.99 -17.20 14.76
N VAL A 634 8.61 -16.07 14.21
CA VAL A 634 9.33 -14.81 14.32
C VAL A 634 8.48 -13.82 15.11
N SER A 635 9.00 -13.36 16.23
CA SER A 635 8.38 -12.33 17.04
C SER A 635 8.85 -10.95 16.59
N THR A 636 7.91 -10.10 16.16
CA THR A 636 8.15 -8.66 16.06
C THR A 636 7.87 -8.07 17.43
N VAL A 637 8.86 -7.42 18.02
CA VAL A 637 8.77 -6.93 19.42
C VAL A 637 9.00 -5.44 19.48
N PRO A 638 8.35 -4.71 20.43
CA PRO A 638 8.60 -3.31 20.66
C PRO A 638 10.08 -3.06 21.02
N VAL A 639 10.62 -1.91 20.64
CA VAL A 639 12.00 -1.52 20.96
C VAL A 639 12.26 -1.48 22.47
N SER A 640 11.23 -1.22 23.26
CA SER A 640 11.27 -1.18 24.72
C SER A 640 11.17 -2.55 25.39
N SER A 641 10.84 -3.62 24.61
CA SER A 641 10.65 -4.96 25.18
C SER A 641 11.93 -5.53 25.77
N PRO A 642 11.85 -6.35 26.83
CA PRO A 642 13.03 -7.00 27.42
C PRO A 642 13.80 -7.85 26.39
N VAL A 643 13.12 -8.52 25.46
CA VAL A 643 13.75 -9.31 24.38
C VAL A 643 14.56 -8.41 23.45
N ALA A 644 13.99 -7.29 22.97
CA ALA A 644 14.71 -6.36 22.12
C ALA A 644 15.90 -5.71 22.84
N ARG A 645 15.73 -5.32 24.11
CA ARG A 645 16.81 -4.73 24.93
C ARG A 645 17.95 -5.72 25.16
N ALA A 646 17.65 -6.99 25.41
CA ALA A 646 18.67 -8.03 25.49
C ALA A 646 19.50 -8.15 24.21
N LEU A 647 18.89 -7.90 23.06
CA LEU A 647 19.55 -7.83 21.75
C LEU A 647 20.18 -6.46 21.46
N GLY A 648 20.06 -5.48 22.37
CA GLY A 648 20.72 -4.18 22.28
C GLY A 648 19.86 -3.08 21.63
N SER A 649 18.51 -3.24 21.51
CA SER A 649 17.65 -2.18 20.98
C SER A 649 17.78 -0.88 21.76
N GLN A 650 17.62 0.23 21.04
CA GLN A 650 17.62 1.59 21.58
C GLN A 650 16.28 2.27 21.27
N PRO A 651 15.88 3.29 22.05
CA PRO A 651 14.76 4.15 21.68
C PRO A 651 14.96 4.71 20.26
N LEU A 652 13.87 4.82 19.51
CA LEU A 652 13.94 5.35 18.14
C LEU A 652 14.08 6.87 18.14
N ASN A 653 15.01 7.35 17.35
CA ASN A 653 15.17 8.76 17.04
C ASN A 653 14.37 9.16 15.79
N PRO A 654 13.98 10.44 15.63
CA PRO A 654 13.36 10.90 14.41
C PRO A 654 14.30 10.76 13.20
N GLU A 655 13.76 10.35 12.07
CA GLU A 655 14.46 10.43 10.79
C GLU A 655 14.67 11.90 10.42
N LYS A 656 15.83 12.26 9.91
CA LYS A 656 16.14 13.62 9.47
C LYS A 656 16.39 13.64 7.97
N SER A 657 15.81 14.61 7.27
CA SER A 657 16.02 14.75 5.83
C SER A 657 16.66 16.09 5.47
N PHE A 658 17.45 16.06 4.40
CA PHE A 658 17.92 17.23 3.69
C PHE A 658 17.54 17.09 2.22
N ASN A 659 16.78 18.07 1.72
CA ASN A 659 16.19 18.07 0.41
C ASN A 659 16.77 19.21 -0.42
N LEU A 660 17.13 18.92 -1.66
CA LEU A 660 17.56 19.87 -2.68
C LEU A 660 16.78 19.61 -3.95
N SER A 661 16.16 20.64 -4.52
CA SER A 661 15.54 20.55 -5.84
C SER A 661 15.94 21.71 -6.72
N GLY A 662 15.93 21.49 -8.04
CA GLY A 662 16.20 22.52 -9.05
C GLY A 662 15.56 22.12 -10.36
N GLY A 663 14.93 23.08 -11.04
CA GLY A 663 14.18 22.78 -12.25
C GLY A 663 13.92 24.00 -13.14
N ALA A 664 13.26 23.73 -14.25
CA ALA A 664 12.86 24.71 -15.23
C ALA A 664 11.39 24.49 -15.64
N THR A 665 10.70 25.60 -15.89
CA THR A 665 9.37 25.62 -16.50
C THR A 665 9.43 26.34 -17.84
N LEU A 666 8.75 25.79 -18.85
CA LEU A 666 8.77 26.31 -20.22
C LEU A 666 7.34 26.31 -20.79
N ASN A 667 6.83 27.50 -21.10
CA ASN A 667 5.51 27.76 -21.71
C ASN A 667 5.70 28.63 -22.98
N PRO A 668 6.32 28.11 -24.07
CA PRO A 668 6.74 28.90 -25.22
C PRO A 668 5.58 29.41 -26.06
N PHE A 669 4.42 28.75 -26.00
CA PHE A 669 3.18 29.10 -26.69
C PHE A 669 1.96 28.58 -25.95
N ARG A 670 0.81 29.14 -26.26
CA ARG A 670 -0.46 28.84 -25.59
C ARG A 670 -0.78 27.33 -25.70
N GLY A 671 -1.14 26.73 -24.58
CA GLY A 671 -1.55 25.35 -24.48
C GLY A 671 -0.39 24.34 -24.28
N PHE A 672 0.87 24.75 -24.38
CA PHE A 672 2.02 23.91 -24.07
C PHE A 672 2.66 24.29 -22.75
N ASN A 673 2.90 23.28 -21.90
CA ASN A 673 3.64 23.42 -20.64
C ASN A 673 4.63 22.28 -20.53
N LEU A 674 5.88 22.59 -20.15
CA LEU A 674 6.92 21.63 -19.83
C LEU A 674 7.58 22.01 -18.51
N THR A 675 7.65 21.05 -17.59
CA THR A 675 8.46 21.16 -16.36
C THR A 675 9.51 20.06 -16.33
N VAL A 676 10.73 20.42 -15.91
CA VAL A 676 11.81 19.45 -15.68
C VAL A 676 12.45 19.79 -14.34
N ASP A 677 12.42 18.86 -13.40
CA ASP A 677 12.86 19.06 -12.02
C ASP A 677 13.82 17.94 -11.60
N TYR A 678 15.01 18.30 -11.18
CA TYR A 678 15.94 17.44 -10.45
C TYR A 678 15.62 17.51 -8.96
N PHE A 679 15.76 16.38 -8.27
CA PHE A 679 15.64 16.32 -6.81
C PHE A 679 16.71 15.42 -6.19
N ARG A 680 17.10 15.75 -4.96
CA ARG A 680 17.96 14.93 -4.12
C ARG A 680 17.47 15.01 -2.67
N ILE A 681 17.18 13.86 -2.09
CA ILE A 681 16.68 13.70 -0.72
C ILE A 681 17.66 12.80 0.02
N LYS A 682 18.34 13.33 1.03
CA LYS A 682 19.18 12.56 1.94
C LYS A 682 18.43 12.35 3.24
N ILE A 683 18.28 11.09 3.69
CA ILE A 683 17.66 10.75 4.96
C ILE A 683 18.70 10.09 5.85
N SER A 684 18.91 10.66 7.02
CA SER A 684 19.75 10.10 8.09
C SER A 684 18.89 9.48 9.17
N ASP A 685 19.45 8.48 9.87
CA ASP A 685 18.79 7.77 10.96
C ASP A 685 17.44 7.14 10.54
N ARG A 686 17.37 6.65 9.29
CA ARG A 686 16.14 6.06 8.75
C ARG A 686 15.73 4.85 9.57
N ILE A 687 14.44 4.80 9.94
CA ILE A 687 13.84 3.73 10.72
C ILE A 687 13.49 2.56 9.81
N VAL A 688 14.01 1.39 10.15
CA VAL A 688 13.76 0.13 9.43
C VAL A 688 13.54 -1.02 10.39
N LEU A 689 12.79 -2.03 9.94
CA LEU A 689 12.61 -3.27 10.69
C LEU A 689 13.84 -4.16 10.45
N SER A 690 14.43 -4.67 11.53
CA SER A 690 15.58 -5.55 11.46
C SER A 690 15.30 -6.86 10.73
N GLU A 691 16.35 -7.61 10.43
CA GLU A 691 16.24 -9.01 10.02
C GLU A 691 15.65 -9.87 11.14
N ASN A 692 15.24 -11.10 10.78
CA ASN A 692 14.74 -12.10 11.74
C ASN A 692 15.93 -12.71 12.49
N LEU A 693 16.39 -12.05 13.55
CA LEU A 693 17.59 -12.41 14.31
C LEU A 693 17.40 -13.75 15.01
N GLY A 694 18.33 -14.67 14.81
CA GLY A 694 18.28 -16.03 15.36
C GLY A 694 17.54 -17.06 14.48
N ALA A 695 16.85 -16.62 13.42
CA ALA A 695 16.10 -17.53 12.55
C ALA A 695 17.00 -18.31 11.59
N ALA A 696 16.70 -19.60 11.44
CA ALA A 696 17.34 -20.41 10.41
C ALA A 696 17.11 -19.83 9.01
N GLY A 697 18.17 -19.80 8.19
CA GLY A 697 18.12 -19.27 6.82
C GLY A 697 18.34 -17.76 6.70
N VAL A 698 18.45 -17.01 7.80
CA VAL A 698 18.76 -15.56 7.78
C VAL A 698 20.25 -15.32 8.01
N GLY A 699 20.84 -15.91 9.04
CA GLY A 699 22.26 -15.90 9.33
C GLY A 699 22.92 -17.27 9.15
N THR A 700 24.24 -17.34 9.37
CA THR A 700 24.92 -18.62 9.49
C THR A 700 24.46 -19.36 10.75
N ALA A 701 24.64 -20.67 10.81
CA ALA A 701 24.32 -21.46 12.01
C ALA A 701 25.04 -20.92 13.26
N ALA A 702 26.30 -20.47 13.12
CA ALA A 702 27.08 -19.89 14.22
C ALA A 702 26.49 -18.53 14.68
N GLN A 703 26.07 -17.67 13.74
CA GLN A 703 25.43 -16.38 14.07
C GLN A 703 24.10 -16.61 14.79
N ASN A 704 23.27 -17.52 14.29
CA ASN A 704 21.99 -17.86 14.90
C ASN A 704 22.17 -18.46 16.31
N ALA A 705 23.15 -19.36 16.49
CA ALA A 705 23.50 -19.90 17.80
C ALA A 705 23.98 -18.81 18.78
N ALA A 706 24.76 -17.84 18.29
CA ALA A 706 25.21 -16.71 19.11
C ALA A 706 24.05 -15.81 19.55
N VAL A 707 23.10 -15.53 18.65
CA VAL A 707 21.87 -14.79 18.99
C VAL A 707 21.05 -15.55 20.03
N GLN A 708 20.88 -16.88 19.85
CA GLN A 708 20.16 -17.72 20.80
C GLN A 708 20.87 -17.78 22.16
N ALA A 709 22.21 -17.77 22.20
CA ALA A 709 22.97 -17.72 23.43
C ALA A 709 22.69 -16.39 24.20
N ILE A 710 22.61 -15.25 23.49
CA ILE A 710 22.26 -13.96 24.11
C ILE A 710 20.84 -14.02 24.70
N LEU A 711 19.88 -14.52 23.93
CA LEU A 711 18.49 -14.65 24.37
C LEU A 711 18.38 -15.55 25.60
N THR A 712 19.02 -16.73 25.58
CA THR A 712 19.03 -17.71 26.68
C THR A 712 19.69 -17.16 27.94
N ALA A 713 20.82 -16.46 27.80
CA ALA A 713 21.50 -15.85 28.94
C ALA A 713 20.66 -14.77 29.64
N ASN A 714 19.69 -14.16 28.91
CA ASN A 714 18.75 -13.19 29.45
C ASN A 714 17.37 -13.79 29.79
N GLY A 715 17.24 -15.12 29.82
CA GLY A 715 16.01 -15.80 30.24
C GLY A 715 14.96 -15.99 29.11
N PHE A 716 15.30 -15.75 27.84
CA PHE A 716 14.38 -15.83 26.68
C PHE A 716 14.64 -17.07 25.81
N SER A 717 14.91 -18.22 26.40
CA SER A 717 15.21 -19.48 25.69
C SER A 717 14.07 -20.00 24.79
N ASN A 718 12.84 -19.53 25.01
CA ASN A 718 11.65 -19.88 24.23
C ASN A 718 11.45 -19.01 22.99
N VAL A 719 12.24 -17.97 22.78
CA VAL A 719 12.15 -17.08 21.60
C VAL A 719 12.96 -17.67 20.48
N GLY A 720 12.28 -18.17 19.43
CA GLY A 720 12.94 -18.79 18.26
C GLY A 720 13.66 -17.79 17.37
N ALA A 721 13.04 -16.64 17.11
CA ALA A 721 13.63 -15.51 16.40
C ALA A 721 12.93 -14.21 16.79
N ALA A 722 13.65 -13.10 16.73
CA ALA A 722 13.11 -11.78 17.04
C ALA A 722 13.53 -10.75 16.00
N ARG A 723 12.66 -9.76 15.76
CA ARG A 723 12.95 -8.55 14.99
C ARG A 723 12.33 -7.34 15.69
N PHE A 724 12.97 -6.20 15.52
CA PHE A 724 12.51 -4.93 16.08
C PHE A 724 12.97 -3.76 15.20
N PHE A 725 12.41 -2.58 15.42
CA PHE A 725 12.77 -1.39 14.67
C PHE A 725 14.10 -0.80 15.17
N ILE A 726 14.86 -0.24 14.22
CA ILE A 726 16.16 0.42 14.49
C ILE A 726 16.31 1.65 13.59
N ASN A 727 17.04 2.67 14.03
CA ASN A 727 17.56 3.72 13.15
C ASN A 727 18.76 3.15 12.37
N GLY A 728 18.46 2.33 11.37
CA GLY A 728 19.39 1.38 10.75
C GLY A 728 20.11 1.87 9.51
N LEU A 729 19.65 2.95 8.87
CA LEU A 729 20.16 3.37 7.57
C LEU A 729 20.37 4.89 7.45
N ASP A 730 21.36 5.28 6.65
CA ASP A 730 21.36 6.55 5.94
C ASP A 730 21.18 6.28 4.46
N THR A 731 20.36 7.08 3.78
CA THR A 731 19.99 6.84 2.39
C THR A 731 19.98 8.13 1.59
N THR A 732 20.27 8.01 0.29
CA THR A 732 20.11 9.08 -0.69
C THR A 732 19.16 8.63 -1.79
N THR A 733 18.12 9.42 -2.02
CA THR A 733 17.19 9.29 -3.14
C THR A 733 17.38 10.50 -4.06
N GLN A 734 17.64 10.28 -5.36
CA GLN A 734 17.81 11.37 -6.32
C GLN A 734 17.21 11.00 -7.67
N GLY A 735 16.84 12.00 -8.44
CA GLY A 735 16.20 11.73 -9.72
C GLY A 735 15.81 12.97 -10.50
N VAL A 736 15.11 12.73 -11.60
CA VAL A 736 14.56 13.75 -12.48
C VAL A 736 13.10 13.42 -12.78
N ASP A 737 12.25 14.41 -12.62
CA ASP A 737 10.87 14.41 -13.08
C ASP A 737 10.72 15.36 -14.27
N ALA A 738 10.12 14.91 -15.36
CA ALA A 738 9.76 15.74 -16.50
C ALA A 738 8.28 15.52 -16.84
N VAL A 739 7.54 16.60 -16.99
CA VAL A 739 6.11 16.57 -17.38
C VAL A 739 5.87 17.59 -18.47
N ALA A 740 5.39 17.11 -19.62
CA ALA A 740 4.93 17.94 -20.73
C ALA A 740 3.44 17.74 -20.96
N THR A 741 2.71 18.84 -21.12
CA THR A 741 1.29 18.83 -21.51
C THR A 741 1.09 19.75 -22.69
N TYR A 742 0.21 19.33 -23.60
CA TYR A 742 -0.14 20.13 -24.76
C TYR A 742 -1.63 19.99 -25.10
N ARG A 743 -2.32 21.13 -25.13
CA ARG A 743 -3.71 21.21 -25.58
C ARG A 743 -3.75 21.60 -27.05
N ALA A 744 -3.98 20.61 -27.92
CA ALA A 744 -4.00 20.77 -29.35
C ALA A 744 -5.43 21.00 -29.86
N ASN A 745 -5.62 22.06 -30.66
CA ASN A 745 -6.83 22.22 -31.46
C ASN A 745 -6.60 21.62 -32.84
N LEU A 746 -7.22 20.47 -33.12
CA LEU A 746 -7.08 19.73 -34.38
C LEU A 746 -8.22 20.05 -35.36
N GLY A 747 -8.84 21.24 -35.26
CA GLY A 747 -9.91 21.67 -36.14
C GLY A 747 -11.14 20.77 -36.06
N GLY A 748 -11.55 20.13 -37.18
CA GLY A 748 -12.70 19.21 -37.24
C GLY A 748 -12.58 17.97 -36.35
N LEU A 749 -11.37 17.65 -35.85
CA LEU A 749 -11.13 16.55 -34.89
C LEU A 749 -11.24 17.01 -33.43
N GLY A 750 -11.58 18.30 -33.18
CA GLY A 750 -11.81 18.82 -31.84
C GLY A 750 -10.54 19.17 -31.05
N MET A 751 -10.74 19.34 -29.74
CA MET A 751 -9.66 19.62 -28.78
C MET A 751 -9.10 18.31 -28.22
N TRP A 752 -7.76 18.24 -28.20
CA TRP A 752 -7.04 17.09 -27.67
C TRP A 752 -6.05 17.51 -26.59
N ASN A 753 -6.05 16.79 -25.48
CA ASN A 753 -5.04 16.92 -24.44
C ASN A 753 -4.00 15.82 -24.66
N LEU A 754 -2.75 16.23 -24.80
CA LEU A 754 -1.61 15.33 -24.92
C LEU A 754 -0.75 15.49 -23.67
N SER A 755 -0.34 14.42 -23.05
CA SER A 755 0.58 14.45 -21.93
C SER A 755 1.69 13.42 -22.07
N ALA A 756 2.90 13.82 -21.69
CA ALA A 756 4.05 12.96 -21.59
C ALA A 756 4.76 13.24 -20.27
N ALA A 757 4.88 12.22 -19.44
CA ALA A 757 5.52 12.35 -18.15
C ALA A 757 6.61 11.28 -17.99
N TYR A 758 7.75 11.66 -17.41
CA TYR A 758 8.89 10.79 -17.20
C TYR A 758 9.45 10.99 -15.80
N ASN A 759 9.74 9.89 -15.12
CA ASN A 759 10.47 9.88 -13.86
C ASN A 759 11.72 8.99 -13.98
N TYR A 760 12.83 9.48 -13.50
CA TYR A 760 13.99 8.69 -13.13
C TYR A 760 14.24 8.85 -11.64
N THR A 761 14.28 7.75 -10.89
CA THR A 761 14.56 7.75 -9.45
C THR A 761 15.61 6.69 -9.12
N GLN A 762 16.62 7.08 -8.36
CA GLN A 762 17.64 6.18 -7.83
C GLN A 762 17.67 6.26 -6.31
N ASN A 763 17.43 5.13 -5.66
CA ASN A 763 17.62 4.96 -4.23
C ASN A 763 18.97 4.30 -3.96
N LYS A 764 19.68 4.78 -2.94
CA LYS A 764 20.98 4.27 -2.52
C LYS A 764 21.05 4.23 -0.99
N ILE A 765 21.58 3.17 -0.45
CA ILE A 765 21.95 3.05 0.96
C ILE A 765 23.38 3.55 1.10
N ASP A 766 23.57 4.62 1.85
CA ASP A 766 24.89 5.23 2.07
C ASP A 766 25.58 4.63 3.30
N ARG A 767 24.81 4.30 4.35
CA ARG A 767 25.30 3.70 5.60
C ARG A 767 24.30 2.65 6.12
N ARG A 768 24.82 1.57 6.69
CA ARG A 768 24.06 0.59 7.48
C ARG A 768 24.57 0.55 8.90
N LEU A 769 23.67 0.48 9.87
CA LEU A 769 24.01 0.19 11.25
C LEU A 769 24.30 -1.32 11.37
N ASN A 770 25.52 -1.69 11.76
CA ASN A 770 25.93 -3.09 11.91
C ASN A 770 26.33 -3.44 13.35
N ASN A 771 26.44 -2.45 14.24
CA ASN A 771 26.86 -2.60 15.62
C ASN A 771 25.73 -2.14 16.56
N LEU A 772 25.12 -3.07 17.22
CA LEU A 772 24.03 -2.80 18.17
C LEU A 772 24.22 -3.67 19.41
N GLY A 773 24.67 -3.04 20.52
CA GLY A 773 24.84 -3.71 21.80
C GLY A 773 25.58 -5.06 21.70
N PRO A 774 25.06 -6.12 22.32
CA PRO A 774 25.68 -7.46 22.29
C PRO A 774 25.78 -8.07 20.87
N LEU A 775 24.89 -7.70 19.96
CA LEU A 775 24.91 -8.17 18.56
C LEU A 775 26.16 -7.71 17.80
N ALA A 776 26.78 -6.60 18.22
CA ALA A 776 28.03 -6.11 17.65
C ALA A 776 29.22 -7.08 17.81
N GLN A 777 29.15 -8.01 18.78
CA GLN A 777 30.16 -9.01 19.03
C GLN A 777 30.03 -10.24 18.10
N ILE A 778 28.97 -10.35 17.33
CA ILE A 778 28.73 -11.48 16.43
C ILE A 778 29.33 -11.17 15.05
N PRO A 779 30.43 -11.84 14.65
CA PRO A 779 31.11 -11.50 13.41
C PRO A 779 30.22 -11.66 12.18
N GLY A 780 30.16 -10.61 11.35
CA GLY A 780 29.40 -10.61 10.08
C GLY A 780 27.88 -10.67 10.21
N LEU A 781 27.33 -10.49 11.40
CA LEU A 781 25.89 -10.34 11.58
C LEU A 781 25.41 -9.04 10.94
N VAL A 782 24.31 -9.11 10.18
CA VAL A 782 23.73 -7.97 9.48
C VAL A 782 22.34 -7.70 10.02
N LEU A 783 22.09 -6.46 10.46
CA LEU A 783 20.80 -6.05 11.01
C LEU A 783 19.78 -5.67 9.95
N PHE A 784 20.23 -5.16 8.80
CA PHE A 784 19.43 -4.87 7.62
C PHE A 784 20.07 -5.55 6.41
N GLY A 785 19.53 -6.67 6.03
CA GLY A 785 20.13 -7.63 5.14
C GLY A 785 20.05 -7.30 3.66
N ARG A 786 20.57 -8.23 2.87
CA ARG A 786 20.66 -8.14 1.41
C ARG A 786 19.29 -8.00 0.75
N VAL A 787 18.33 -8.81 1.17
CA VAL A 787 16.99 -8.85 0.55
C VAL A 787 16.30 -7.51 0.69
N GLU A 788 16.24 -6.96 1.89
CA GLU A 788 15.62 -5.65 2.13
C GLU A 788 16.44 -4.51 1.49
N GLY A 789 17.76 -4.62 1.48
CA GLY A 789 18.62 -3.65 0.79
C GLY A 789 18.36 -3.59 -0.72
N ILE A 790 18.24 -4.74 -1.38
CA ILE A 790 17.91 -4.82 -2.82
C ILE A 790 16.47 -4.32 -3.07
N ARG A 791 15.51 -4.67 -2.22
CA ARG A 791 14.13 -4.14 -2.31
C ARG A 791 14.12 -2.62 -2.27
N PHE A 792 14.88 -2.03 -1.36
CA PHE A 792 14.98 -0.58 -1.26
C PHE A 792 15.64 0.06 -2.49
N GLU A 793 16.79 -0.46 -2.96
CA GLU A 793 17.55 0.16 -4.04
C GLU A 793 17.00 -0.17 -5.45
N ARG A 794 16.36 -1.35 -5.62
CA ARG A 794 16.01 -1.92 -6.93
C ARG A 794 14.65 -2.60 -6.98
N GLY A 795 13.92 -2.68 -5.86
CA GLY A 795 12.58 -3.29 -5.79
C GLY A 795 11.47 -2.44 -6.41
N GLN A 796 11.81 -1.24 -6.90
CA GLN A 796 10.93 -0.34 -7.63
C GLN A 796 11.58 0.07 -8.95
N PRO A 797 10.79 0.41 -10.00
CA PRO A 797 11.34 0.80 -11.28
C PRO A 797 12.08 2.14 -11.15
N ARG A 798 13.35 2.17 -11.59
CA ARG A 798 14.12 3.42 -11.63
C ARG A 798 13.61 4.40 -12.69
N THR A 799 12.98 3.89 -13.73
CA THR A 799 12.41 4.70 -14.81
C THR A 799 10.94 4.37 -14.99
N LYS A 800 10.12 5.39 -15.14
CA LYS A 800 8.73 5.26 -15.52
C LYS A 800 8.37 6.37 -16.49
N ALA A 801 7.72 6.03 -17.59
CA ALA A 801 7.22 7.00 -18.57
C ALA A 801 5.73 6.75 -18.80
N VAL A 802 4.95 7.82 -18.85
CA VAL A 802 3.51 7.79 -19.11
C VAL A 802 3.25 8.70 -20.30
N PHE A 803 2.58 8.19 -21.31
CA PHE A 803 2.07 8.96 -22.43
C PHE A 803 0.56 8.79 -22.45
N ALA A 804 -0.17 9.88 -22.42
CA ALA A 804 -1.63 9.85 -22.48
C ALA A 804 -2.17 10.89 -23.44
N THR A 805 -3.31 10.56 -24.02
CA THR A 805 -4.09 11.46 -24.85
C THR A 805 -5.56 11.26 -24.57
N ASP A 806 -6.29 12.35 -24.51
CA ASP A 806 -7.75 12.36 -24.43
C ASP A 806 -8.30 13.47 -25.33
N GLY A 807 -9.44 13.19 -25.96
CA GLY A 807 -10.09 14.11 -26.86
C GLY A 807 -11.50 13.66 -27.18
N LYS A 808 -12.25 14.52 -27.89
CA LYS A 808 -13.64 14.25 -28.27
C LYS A 808 -13.85 14.50 -29.75
N ILE A 809 -14.36 13.50 -30.48
CA ILE A 809 -14.68 13.54 -31.90
C ILE A 809 -16.13 13.15 -32.08
N ALA A 810 -16.95 14.04 -32.72
CA ALA A 810 -18.36 13.77 -33.02
C ALA A 810 -19.17 13.22 -31.84
N GLY A 811 -18.93 13.73 -30.64
CA GLY A 811 -19.61 13.28 -29.41
C GLY A 811 -18.98 12.06 -28.73
N ILE A 812 -18.04 11.38 -29.38
CA ILE A 812 -17.31 10.24 -28.80
C ILE A 812 -16.04 10.75 -28.13
N GLY A 813 -15.95 10.55 -26.82
CA GLY A 813 -14.70 10.74 -26.06
C GLY A 813 -13.78 9.54 -26.27
N ILE A 814 -12.51 9.82 -26.53
CA ILE A 814 -11.46 8.82 -26.74
C ILE A 814 -10.34 9.10 -25.77
N SER A 815 -9.93 8.11 -25.00
CA SER A 815 -8.73 8.19 -24.15
C SER A 815 -7.82 7.00 -24.44
N ALA A 816 -6.53 7.28 -24.56
CA ALA A 816 -5.50 6.27 -24.70
C ALA A 816 -4.32 6.62 -23.80
N ARG A 817 -3.77 5.64 -23.12
CA ARG A 817 -2.60 5.79 -22.24
C ARG A 817 -1.67 4.62 -22.42
N THR A 818 -0.38 4.89 -22.47
CA THR A 818 0.65 3.85 -22.42
C THR A 818 1.69 4.20 -21.38
N THR A 819 1.98 3.23 -20.51
CA THR A 819 2.94 3.40 -19.41
C THR A 819 4.08 2.41 -19.58
N ARG A 820 5.31 2.92 -19.63
CA ARG A 820 6.52 2.11 -19.59
C ARG A 820 7.03 2.01 -18.17
N TYR A 821 7.08 0.81 -17.62
CA TYR A 821 7.73 0.51 -16.35
C TYR A 821 9.14 0.00 -16.61
N GLY A 822 10.13 0.56 -15.90
CA GLY A 822 11.52 0.12 -15.93
C GLY A 822 11.73 -1.24 -15.27
N SER A 823 12.96 -1.75 -15.31
CA SER A 823 13.30 -3.03 -14.67
C SER A 823 13.24 -2.93 -13.15
N VAL A 824 12.80 -4.03 -12.52
CA VAL A 824 12.74 -4.24 -11.08
C VAL A 824 13.52 -5.51 -10.73
N ILE A 825 14.12 -5.55 -9.54
CA ILE A 825 14.70 -6.78 -8.99
C ILE A 825 13.84 -7.23 -7.82
N SER A 826 13.33 -8.46 -7.93
CA SER A 826 12.66 -9.18 -6.86
C SER A 826 13.66 -10.11 -6.18
N PRO A 827 14.20 -9.76 -5.00
CA PRO A 827 15.10 -10.63 -4.26
C PRO A 827 14.29 -11.71 -3.54
N GLU A 828 14.68 -12.95 -3.71
CA GLU A 828 13.89 -14.11 -3.23
C GLU A 828 14.65 -14.95 -2.19
N THR A 829 15.96 -14.83 -2.10
CA THR A 829 16.74 -15.62 -1.15
C THR A 829 17.32 -14.75 -0.03
N THR A 830 17.19 -15.23 1.19
CA THR A 830 17.84 -14.70 2.38
C THR A 830 19.17 -15.43 2.67
N ALA A 831 19.39 -16.59 2.04
CA ALA A 831 20.59 -17.39 2.28
C ALA A 831 21.86 -16.61 1.93
N PRO A 832 22.92 -16.73 2.73
CA PRO A 832 24.21 -16.16 2.39
C PRO A 832 24.69 -16.75 1.06
N LEU A 833 25.23 -15.90 0.19
CA LEU A 833 25.78 -16.30 -1.12
C LEU A 833 27.18 -16.92 -0.98
N GLY A 834 27.41 -17.85 -0.04
CA GLY A 834 28.71 -18.46 0.23
C GLY A 834 29.74 -17.44 0.75
N ALA A 835 31.02 -17.66 0.47
CA ALA A 835 32.11 -16.80 0.94
C ALA A 835 32.05 -15.34 0.40
N ASN A 836 31.26 -15.10 -0.64
CA ASN A 836 31.06 -13.78 -1.25
C ASN A 836 29.83 -13.02 -0.69
N ALA A 837 29.16 -13.53 0.33
CA ALA A 837 27.95 -12.93 0.93
C ALA A 837 28.19 -11.59 1.66
N THR A 838 29.41 -11.07 1.68
CA THR A 838 29.71 -9.74 2.19
C THR A 838 29.14 -8.61 1.33
N SER A 839 28.83 -8.88 0.06
CA SER A 839 28.14 -7.91 -0.79
C SER A 839 26.63 -7.97 -0.52
N LEU A 840 26.10 -6.99 0.20
CA LEU A 840 24.67 -6.84 0.45
C LEU A 840 23.87 -6.42 -0.80
N THR A 841 24.54 -6.17 -1.92
CA THR A 841 23.93 -5.77 -3.20
C THR A 841 24.08 -6.83 -4.29
N ALA A 842 24.86 -7.90 -4.07
CA ALA A 842 25.02 -8.98 -5.03
C ALA A 842 23.71 -9.75 -5.23
N LEU A 843 23.40 -10.06 -6.48
CA LEU A 843 22.24 -10.87 -6.84
C LEU A 843 22.50 -12.34 -6.49
N GLY A 844 21.53 -12.96 -5.86
CA GLY A 844 21.49 -14.40 -5.61
C GLY A 844 20.94 -15.19 -6.81
N PRO A 845 21.11 -16.50 -6.80
CA PRO A 845 20.64 -17.35 -7.89
C PRO A 845 19.11 -17.37 -8.06
N ASP A 846 18.38 -17.07 -7.00
CA ASP A 846 16.90 -17.05 -7.01
C ASP A 846 16.34 -15.63 -7.22
N ASP A 847 17.19 -14.60 -7.23
CA ASP A 847 16.74 -13.24 -7.48
C ASP A 847 16.26 -13.09 -8.92
N GLN A 848 15.07 -12.55 -9.08
CA GLN A 848 14.48 -12.35 -10.39
C GLN A 848 14.64 -10.91 -10.84
N ARG A 849 15.13 -10.70 -12.06
CA ARG A 849 15.10 -9.42 -12.76
C ARG A 849 13.86 -9.38 -13.65
N LEU A 850 12.89 -8.55 -13.28
CA LEU A 850 11.73 -8.23 -14.11
C LEU A 850 12.16 -7.22 -15.19
N ARG A 851 11.98 -7.58 -16.46
CA ARG A 851 12.33 -6.73 -17.61
C ARG A 851 11.34 -5.57 -17.75
N PRO A 852 11.73 -4.46 -18.39
CA PRO A 852 10.82 -3.36 -18.67
C PRO A 852 9.62 -3.82 -19.50
N LYS A 853 8.43 -3.30 -19.17
CA LYS A 853 7.17 -3.60 -19.88
C LYS A 853 6.42 -2.33 -20.22
N TRP A 854 5.65 -2.37 -21.31
CA TRP A 854 4.68 -1.37 -21.72
C TRP A 854 3.28 -1.86 -21.40
N ILE A 855 2.50 -1.05 -20.73
CA ILE A 855 1.09 -1.30 -20.39
C ILE A 855 0.27 -0.24 -21.10
N THR A 856 -0.71 -0.65 -21.92
CA THR A 856 -1.53 0.26 -22.69
C THR A 856 -2.99 0.09 -22.34
N ASP A 857 -3.67 1.20 -22.09
CA ASP A 857 -5.07 1.30 -21.69
C ASP A 857 -5.83 2.12 -22.72
N PHE A 858 -7.08 1.76 -23.01
CA PHE A 858 -7.99 2.51 -23.89
C PHE A 858 -9.36 2.66 -23.26
N SER A 859 -10.00 3.79 -23.51
CA SER A 859 -11.44 3.94 -23.24
C SER A 859 -12.15 4.78 -24.30
N LEU A 860 -13.40 4.45 -24.51
CA LEU A 860 -14.34 5.17 -25.37
C LEU A 860 -15.54 5.57 -24.52
N SER A 861 -15.94 6.84 -24.61
CA SER A 861 -17.13 7.34 -23.93
C SER A 861 -18.08 8.00 -24.93
N TYR A 862 -19.36 7.89 -24.69
CA TYR A 862 -20.41 8.55 -25.49
C TYR A 862 -21.40 9.22 -24.56
N GLU A 863 -21.70 10.50 -24.85
CA GLU A 863 -22.68 11.29 -24.11
C GLU A 863 -24.01 11.28 -24.83
N LEU A 864 -25.04 10.80 -24.16
CA LEU A 864 -26.42 10.78 -24.63
C LEU A 864 -27.26 11.60 -23.64
N HIS A 865 -27.56 12.85 -23.98
CA HIS A 865 -28.22 13.84 -23.08
C HIS A 865 -27.45 13.95 -21.75
N SER A 866 -28.07 13.65 -20.60
CA SER A 866 -27.46 13.65 -19.28
C SER A 866 -26.70 12.35 -18.93
N MET A 867 -26.77 11.31 -19.79
CA MET A 867 -26.14 10.03 -19.57
C MET A 867 -24.81 9.92 -20.31
N GLN A 868 -23.80 9.39 -19.65
CA GLN A 868 -22.50 9.05 -20.25
C GLN A 868 -22.29 7.54 -20.14
N LEU A 869 -22.04 6.90 -21.28
CA LEU A 869 -21.63 5.50 -21.35
C LEU A 869 -20.14 5.44 -21.66
N THR A 870 -19.40 4.57 -20.96
CA THR A 870 -17.97 4.36 -21.17
C THR A 870 -17.67 2.87 -21.28
N LEU A 871 -16.89 2.48 -22.28
CA LEU A 871 -16.31 1.16 -22.42
C LEU A 871 -14.79 1.32 -22.38
N GLY A 872 -14.10 0.44 -21.67
CA GLY A 872 -12.65 0.55 -21.60
C GLY A 872 -11.95 -0.79 -21.37
N VAL A 873 -10.67 -0.75 -21.57
CA VAL A 873 -9.75 -1.86 -21.36
C VAL A 873 -8.45 -1.34 -20.74
N ASP A 874 -8.11 -1.83 -19.55
CA ASP A 874 -6.78 -1.65 -18.96
C ASP A 874 -5.91 -2.85 -19.35
N ASN A 875 -4.63 -2.59 -19.63
CA ASN A 875 -3.68 -3.59 -20.11
C ASN A 875 -4.21 -4.35 -21.35
N ALA A 876 -4.57 -3.61 -22.38
CA ALA A 876 -5.27 -4.13 -23.56
C ALA A 876 -4.53 -5.29 -24.24
N PHE A 877 -3.20 -5.31 -24.19
CA PHE A 877 -2.35 -6.34 -24.79
C PHE A 877 -2.05 -7.53 -23.88
N ASP A 878 -2.72 -7.62 -22.71
CA ASP A 878 -2.62 -8.72 -21.75
C ASP A 878 -1.18 -9.00 -21.27
N VAL A 879 -0.41 -7.94 -21.01
CA VAL A 879 1.00 -8.01 -20.64
C VAL A 879 1.16 -8.46 -19.20
N TYR A 880 2.05 -9.44 -18.99
CA TYR A 880 2.46 -9.96 -17.67
C TYR A 880 3.90 -9.61 -17.33
N PRO A 881 4.27 -9.59 -16.03
CA PRO A 881 5.68 -9.61 -15.63
C PRO A 881 6.34 -10.92 -16.03
N ASP A 882 7.67 -10.93 -16.06
CA ASP A 882 8.42 -12.15 -16.38
C ASP A 882 8.09 -13.24 -15.34
N ARG A 883 7.85 -14.47 -15.84
CA ARG A 883 7.58 -15.64 -15.03
C ARG A 883 8.81 -16.01 -14.18
N ARG A 884 8.61 -16.45 -12.95
CA ARG A 884 9.65 -17.01 -12.10
C ARG A 884 10.18 -18.31 -12.71
N PRO A 885 11.51 -18.52 -12.74
CA PRO A 885 12.10 -19.78 -13.17
C PRO A 885 11.80 -20.88 -12.13
N PHE A 886 11.59 -22.11 -12.58
CA PHE A 886 11.34 -23.25 -11.71
C PHE A 886 12.08 -24.50 -12.22
N GLY A 887 12.17 -25.56 -11.41
CA GLY A 887 12.92 -26.76 -11.71
C GLY A 887 14.42 -26.66 -11.39
N PRO A 888 15.29 -27.40 -12.10
CA PRO A 888 16.73 -27.33 -11.91
C PRO A 888 17.30 -25.96 -12.29
N ARG A 889 18.23 -25.45 -11.48
CA ARG A 889 19.01 -24.27 -11.85
C ARG A 889 20.02 -24.60 -12.95
N PRO A 890 20.56 -23.60 -13.67
CA PRO A 890 21.66 -23.80 -14.59
C PRO A 890 22.82 -24.53 -13.92
N ALA A 891 23.52 -25.41 -14.64
CA ALA A 891 24.61 -26.23 -14.10
C ALA A 891 25.73 -25.41 -13.44
N SER A 892 25.96 -24.16 -13.93
CA SER A 892 26.93 -23.22 -13.36
C SER A 892 26.58 -22.77 -11.93
N VAL A 893 25.33 -22.88 -11.53
CA VAL A 893 24.82 -22.50 -10.20
C VAL A 893 24.55 -23.74 -9.35
N GLY A 894 24.02 -24.78 -9.98
CA GLY A 894 23.61 -26.03 -9.32
C GLY A 894 22.35 -25.91 -8.46
N GLY A 895 21.81 -27.04 -8.03
CA GLY A 895 20.62 -27.11 -7.21
C GLY A 895 19.32 -26.84 -7.98
N VAL A 896 18.26 -26.50 -7.26
CA VAL A 896 16.91 -26.31 -7.80
C VAL A 896 16.33 -24.98 -7.31
N TYR A 897 15.45 -24.37 -8.11
CA TYR A 897 14.69 -23.20 -7.69
C TYR A 897 13.68 -23.52 -6.57
N PRO A 898 13.21 -22.54 -5.80
CA PRO A 898 12.17 -22.74 -4.79
C PRO A 898 10.94 -23.44 -5.39
N ALA A 899 10.41 -24.42 -4.68
CA ALA A 899 9.27 -25.22 -5.17
C ALA A 899 8.02 -24.37 -5.43
N THR A 900 7.86 -23.28 -4.70
CA THR A 900 6.72 -22.35 -4.87
C THR A 900 6.71 -21.65 -6.22
N TYR A 901 7.85 -21.51 -6.91
CA TYR A 901 7.93 -20.83 -8.21
C TYR A 901 7.18 -21.56 -9.33
N GLN A 902 6.97 -22.86 -9.17
CA GLN A 902 6.22 -23.65 -10.13
C GLN A 902 4.75 -23.21 -10.18
N PHE A 903 4.13 -22.92 -9.01
CA PHE A 903 2.71 -22.60 -8.91
C PHE A 903 2.41 -21.16 -8.46
N LEU A 904 3.40 -20.38 -8.02
CA LEU A 904 3.32 -18.93 -7.82
C LEU A 904 4.19 -18.24 -8.88
N PRO A 905 3.70 -18.13 -10.13
CA PRO A 905 4.56 -17.90 -11.30
C PRO A 905 5.09 -16.47 -11.42
N TYR A 906 4.47 -15.50 -10.78
CA TYR A 906 4.83 -14.08 -10.91
C TYR A 906 5.29 -13.49 -9.58
N SER A 907 6.08 -12.42 -9.62
CA SER A 907 6.50 -11.70 -8.42
C SER A 907 5.47 -10.64 -8.02
N GLY A 908 5.12 -10.58 -6.72
CA GLY A 908 4.30 -9.52 -6.15
C GLY A 908 4.96 -8.13 -6.17
N PHE A 909 6.24 -8.04 -6.55
CA PHE A 909 6.97 -6.79 -6.74
C PHE A 909 6.83 -6.20 -8.16
N SER A 910 5.97 -6.78 -9.01
CA SER A 910 5.64 -6.18 -10.30
C SER A 910 5.04 -4.78 -10.10
N PRO A 911 5.59 -3.73 -10.74
CA PRO A 911 5.13 -2.35 -10.53
C PRO A 911 3.75 -2.05 -11.16
N PHE A 912 3.22 -2.97 -11.96
CA PHE A 912 1.89 -2.88 -12.59
C PHE A 912 0.98 -4.06 -12.20
N GLY A 913 1.37 -4.85 -11.18
CA GLY A 913 0.67 -6.06 -10.79
C GLY A 913 0.91 -7.21 -11.75
N PHE A 914 0.08 -8.25 -11.65
CA PHE A 914 0.16 -9.47 -12.49
C PHE A 914 -1.23 -10.07 -12.79
N ASN A 915 -2.27 -9.22 -12.89
CA ASN A 915 -3.65 -9.69 -13.11
C ASN A 915 -4.04 -9.80 -14.57
N GLY A 916 -3.26 -9.20 -15.51
CA GLY A 916 -3.53 -9.24 -16.93
C GLY A 916 -4.56 -8.18 -17.37
N ARG A 917 -5.26 -8.45 -18.48
CA ARG A 917 -6.21 -7.54 -19.12
C ARG A 917 -7.52 -7.43 -18.36
N PHE A 918 -7.95 -6.16 -18.09
CA PHE A 918 -9.21 -5.84 -17.42
C PHE A 918 -10.17 -5.12 -18.37
N LEU A 919 -11.36 -5.66 -18.56
CA LEU A 919 -12.43 -5.08 -19.37
C LEU A 919 -13.45 -4.43 -18.46
N TYR A 920 -13.94 -3.24 -18.79
CA TYR A 920 -14.95 -2.55 -17.99
C TYR A 920 -15.96 -1.77 -18.82
N ALA A 921 -17.15 -1.59 -18.24
CA ALA A 921 -18.19 -0.69 -18.71
C ALA A 921 -18.68 0.20 -17.57
N ARG A 922 -19.01 1.45 -17.86
CA ARG A 922 -19.56 2.41 -16.92
C ARG A 922 -20.73 3.15 -17.54
N ALA A 923 -21.78 3.34 -16.76
CA ALA A 923 -22.87 4.25 -17.07
C ALA A 923 -22.94 5.32 -15.95
N ALA A 924 -23.03 6.57 -16.33
CA ALA A 924 -23.18 7.69 -15.41
C ALA A 924 -24.28 8.63 -15.89
N VAL A 925 -24.98 9.23 -14.95
CA VAL A 925 -26.04 10.24 -15.21
C VAL A 925 -25.68 11.48 -14.41
N ASN A 926 -25.66 12.63 -15.09
CA ASN A 926 -25.54 13.95 -14.47
C ASN A 926 -26.92 14.58 -14.37
N PHE A 927 -27.27 15.20 -13.26
CA PHE A 927 -28.58 15.80 -13.01
C PHE A 927 -28.47 17.10 -12.21
#